data_1ef288f6dc0cf554e06c4e3f786b3559
#
_entry.id   1ef288f6dc0cf554e06c4e3f786b3559
#
_cell.length_a   1.000
_cell.length_b   1.000
_cell.length_c   1.000
_cell.angle_alpha   90.00
_cell.angle_beta   90.00
_cell.angle_gamma   90.00
#
_symmetry.space_group_name_H-M   'P 1'
#
loop_
_entity.id
_entity.type
_entity.pdbx_description
1 polymer ?
#
loop_
_entity_poly.entity_id
_entity_poly.type
_entity_poly.pdbx_seq_one_letter_code
_entity_poly.pdbx_strand_id
1 'polypeptide(L)'
;MSDNISIIQRLRENNPFSSPASPLPWNNKNPDLQNLNRDTSEEIEQLIRQKRRQPDVPLAGLILGEAGSGKTHMLTRILRRMRSNAQPAVFAAIRTFRDSESVTQHLLSEIFISLKLIHSNGRSQFDMIVSEVMNSYTERRRTDGFDSTENLDTRAYLRRDLPTLDNNFLKCLLLYMATSNDGDKADILDWLCSGLDDDDSLRLGLPSKDMNAMNDARREQEAEKVLISLGLILGYAKVPMVICFDQLDSMKNREIIEAWGNVIALLMNDLSGILPLCFVRAEIWNSVFIPVLDDAIVQRLKSNTMIMKTCSVKQANQLIRGRVEDAFKEGAEEISSWLISRLSISQEYSPRQVIELSNRVITSPDTPVTESEEIYNTVMNVYGDEYKKVQAEPNSWPPNAEQLALALEVWLSSIESFTVSETKGKYIRLAGLHGDKKFAFIPITAKAHATVSAALKAGMSFMNEYPGSECFYISEDKTHKKTWKQANENLRKFENAGGYALILDKSTRISWYALTALINRIDNGDVNLYLPSGNRTATRGDIKAFVSTLKLIDTKALKFSPASVKYSPDAPKKSPKVYYDSKLFADTLRNIITASPVKILTADKAAALLTQRGIKANRNEVVSFVKSNSEDFRTYRSKSNEILITVAEKS
;
A
#
# COMPACT_ATOMS: atom_id res chain seq x y z
N MET A 1 5.62 42.77 17.57
CA MET A 1 6.40 41.60 18.03
C MET A 1 5.58 40.72 19.00
N SER A 2 4.85 41.32 19.96
CA SER A 2 4.00 40.55 20.92
C SER A 2 2.93 39.69 20.22
N ASP A 3 2.27 40.21 19.19
CA ASP A 3 1.15 39.53 18.49
C ASP A 3 1.63 38.30 17.69
N ASN A 4 2.82 38.37 17.09
CA ASN A 4 3.41 37.23 16.37
C ASN A 4 3.78 36.07 17.30
N ILE A 5 4.23 36.35 18.52
CA ILE A 5 4.54 35.32 19.53
C ILE A 5 3.25 34.62 19.97
N SER A 6 2.17 35.38 20.15
CA SER A 6 0.84 34.85 20.47
C SER A 6 0.31 33.92 19.37
N ILE A 7 0.43 34.29 18.09
CA ILE A 7 -0.02 33.47 16.94
C ILE A 7 0.78 32.15 16.86
N ILE A 8 2.10 32.22 16.97
CA ILE A 8 2.96 31.01 16.93
C ILE A 8 2.63 30.07 18.08
N GLN A 9 2.42 30.60 19.28
CA GLN A 9 2.08 29.80 20.45
C GLN A 9 0.73 29.09 20.25
N ARG A 10 -0.30 29.78 19.80
CA ARG A 10 -1.62 29.21 19.46
C ARG A 10 -1.50 28.11 18.41
N LEU A 11 -0.72 28.32 17.35
CA LEU A 11 -0.48 27.34 16.30
C LEU A 11 0.29 26.12 16.80
N ARG A 12 1.22 26.27 17.75
CA ARG A 12 1.95 25.14 18.35
C ARG A 12 1.05 24.30 19.26
N GLU A 13 0.15 24.92 19.99
CA GLU A 13 -0.81 24.25 20.89
C GLU A 13 -1.85 23.45 20.08
N ASN A 14 -2.30 23.98 18.96
CA ASN A 14 -3.29 23.32 18.07
C ASN A 14 -2.86 23.42 16.61
N ASN A 15 -1.87 22.60 16.21
CA ASN A 15 -1.29 22.66 14.88
C ASN A 15 -2.12 21.89 13.83
N PRO A 16 -2.87 22.58 12.93
CA PRO A 16 -3.70 21.93 11.94
C PRO A 16 -2.90 21.29 10.78
N PHE A 17 -1.58 21.47 10.77
CA PHE A 17 -0.66 20.96 9.75
C PHE A 17 0.28 19.88 10.28
N SER A 18 0.08 19.41 11.50
CA SER A 18 0.96 18.44 12.19
C SER A 18 1.04 17.09 11.45
N SER A 19 0.03 16.71 10.68
CA SER A 19 0.04 15.49 9.88
C SER A 19 -0.27 15.78 8.40
N PRO A 20 0.70 15.57 7.49
CA PRO A 20 0.49 15.70 6.06
C PRO A 20 -0.23 14.48 5.46
N ALA A 21 -0.32 13.37 6.21
CA ALA A 21 -0.95 12.15 5.74
C ALA A 21 -2.49 12.22 5.86
N SER A 22 -3.18 11.76 4.82
CA SER A 22 -4.62 11.57 4.89
C SER A 22 -4.93 10.28 5.66
N PRO A 23 -5.79 10.34 6.68
CA PRO A 23 -6.32 9.14 7.31
C PRO A 23 -7.18 8.34 6.31
N LEU A 24 -7.62 7.14 6.72
CA LEU A 24 -8.56 6.34 5.93
C LEU A 24 -9.78 7.19 5.55
N PRO A 25 -10.40 6.97 4.38
CA PRO A 25 -11.45 7.84 3.86
C PRO A 25 -12.60 8.10 4.84
N TRP A 26 -12.97 7.09 5.63
CA TRP A 26 -14.06 7.18 6.61
C TRP A 26 -13.69 7.88 7.91
N ASN A 27 -12.39 7.97 8.23
CA ASN A 27 -11.88 8.65 9.43
C ASN A 27 -11.36 10.06 9.14
N ASN A 28 -11.35 10.46 7.88
CA ASN A 28 -10.78 11.73 7.47
C ASN A 28 -11.76 12.89 7.73
N LYS A 29 -11.43 13.73 8.70
CA LYS A 29 -12.19 14.93 9.07
C LYS A 29 -11.62 16.21 8.43
N ASN A 30 -10.53 16.13 7.69
CA ASN A 30 -9.91 17.31 7.07
C ASN A 30 -10.89 18.05 6.17
N PRO A 31 -10.85 19.40 6.15
CA PRO A 31 -11.69 20.20 5.28
C PRO A 31 -11.44 19.86 3.79
N ASP A 32 -12.50 19.88 3.01
CA ASP A 32 -12.46 19.58 1.58
C ASP A 32 -12.48 20.87 0.74
N LEU A 33 -11.43 21.08 -0.03
CA LEU A 33 -11.35 22.17 -1.02
C LEU A 33 -12.00 21.70 -2.33
N GLN A 34 -13.28 21.98 -2.49
CA GLN A 34 -14.06 21.53 -3.64
C GLN A 34 -13.53 21.99 -5.00
N ASN A 35 -12.83 23.14 -5.07
CA ASN A 35 -12.25 23.66 -6.30
C ASN A 35 -10.90 23.01 -6.69
N LEU A 36 -10.27 22.29 -5.74
CA LEU A 36 -9.06 21.53 -6.05
C LEU A 36 -9.45 20.19 -6.68
N ASN A 37 -8.92 19.91 -7.87
CA ASN A 37 -9.26 18.71 -8.65
C ASN A 37 -10.78 18.53 -8.86
N ARG A 38 -11.49 19.65 -9.09
CA ARG A 38 -12.94 19.68 -9.30
C ARG A 38 -13.33 18.85 -10.52
N ASP A 39 -12.64 19.07 -11.65
CA ASP A 39 -12.92 18.38 -12.91
C ASP A 39 -12.87 16.85 -12.69
N THR A 40 -11.78 16.34 -12.08
CA THR A 40 -11.63 14.92 -11.75
C THR A 40 -12.79 14.39 -10.91
N SER A 41 -13.24 15.15 -9.89
CA SER A 41 -14.35 14.68 -9.05
C SER A 41 -15.71 14.74 -9.77
N GLU A 42 -15.91 15.65 -10.68
CA GLU A 42 -17.13 15.72 -11.52
C GLU A 42 -17.17 14.59 -12.55
N GLU A 43 -16.03 14.25 -13.17
CA GLU A 43 -15.91 13.11 -14.08
C GLU A 43 -16.19 11.79 -13.36
N ILE A 44 -15.66 11.59 -12.14
CA ILE A 44 -15.96 10.42 -11.31
C ILE A 44 -17.47 10.32 -11.03
N GLU A 45 -18.13 11.43 -10.69
CA GLU A 45 -19.58 11.42 -10.48
C GLU A 45 -20.36 11.07 -11.76
N GLN A 46 -19.88 11.49 -12.91
CA GLN A 46 -20.49 11.11 -14.20
C GLN A 46 -20.38 9.59 -14.43
N LEU A 47 -19.22 8.99 -14.15
CA LEU A 47 -19.04 7.54 -14.24
C LEU A 47 -19.97 6.79 -13.27
N ILE A 48 -20.14 7.26 -12.04
CA ILE A 48 -21.08 6.69 -11.05
C ILE A 48 -22.52 6.74 -11.58
N ARG A 49 -22.94 7.90 -12.11
CA ARG A 49 -24.28 8.07 -12.71
C ARG A 49 -24.47 7.18 -13.93
N GLN A 50 -23.45 7.04 -14.79
CA GLN A 50 -23.49 6.16 -15.95
C GLN A 50 -23.62 4.69 -15.52
N LYS A 51 -22.80 4.24 -14.53
CA LYS A 51 -22.84 2.86 -14.03
C LYS A 51 -24.19 2.50 -13.40
N ARG A 52 -24.86 3.47 -12.76
CA ARG A 52 -26.22 3.27 -12.25
C ARG A 52 -27.25 3.06 -13.37
N ARG A 53 -27.15 3.85 -14.44
CA ARG A 53 -28.09 3.76 -15.58
C ARG A 53 -27.86 2.49 -16.40
N GLN A 54 -26.63 2.06 -16.48
CA GLN A 54 -26.17 0.95 -17.31
C GLN A 54 -25.24 0.04 -16.49
N PRO A 55 -25.79 -0.77 -15.55
CA PRO A 55 -24.98 -1.57 -14.64
C PRO A 55 -24.04 -2.56 -15.32
N ASP A 56 -24.44 -3.08 -16.50
CA ASP A 56 -23.70 -4.12 -17.24
C ASP A 56 -22.61 -3.56 -18.17
N VAL A 57 -22.59 -2.24 -18.39
CA VAL A 57 -21.55 -1.63 -19.24
C VAL A 57 -20.19 -1.67 -18.53
N PRO A 58 -19.15 -2.23 -19.17
CA PRO A 58 -17.80 -2.21 -18.63
C PRO A 58 -17.29 -0.77 -18.48
N LEU A 59 -17.10 -0.32 -17.24
CA LEU A 59 -16.59 1.01 -16.90
C LEU A 59 -15.52 0.89 -15.83
N ALA A 60 -14.45 1.67 -16.00
CA ALA A 60 -13.41 1.86 -15.00
C ALA A 60 -12.85 3.28 -15.12
N GLY A 61 -12.18 3.78 -14.09
CA GLY A 61 -11.47 5.06 -14.11
C GLY A 61 -10.01 4.91 -13.71
N LEU A 62 -9.12 5.57 -14.43
CA LEU A 62 -7.70 5.68 -14.11
C LEU A 62 -7.41 7.11 -13.64
N ILE A 63 -7.02 7.27 -12.38
CA ILE A 63 -6.72 8.56 -11.79
C ILE A 63 -5.21 8.69 -11.61
N LEU A 64 -4.59 9.52 -12.44
CA LEU A 64 -3.17 9.78 -12.41
C LEU A 64 -2.89 11.01 -11.55
N GLY A 65 -1.94 10.90 -10.62
CA GLY A 65 -1.55 12.03 -9.78
C GLY A 65 -0.21 11.80 -9.10
N GLU A 66 0.59 12.86 -9.03
CA GLU A 66 1.88 12.81 -8.36
C GLU A 66 1.78 12.53 -6.86
N ALA A 67 2.92 12.22 -6.24
CA ALA A 67 2.99 12.06 -4.79
C ALA A 67 2.50 13.33 -4.08
N GLY A 68 1.58 13.17 -3.13
CA GLY A 68 1.01 14.30 -2.40
C GLY A 68 -0.06 15.11 -3.14
N SER A 69 -0.48 14.72 -4.35
CA SER A 69 -1.55 15.40 -5.12
C SER A 69 -2.94 15.30 -4.49
N GLY A 70 -3.10 14.49 -3.43
CA GLY A 70 -4.37 14.32 -2.73
C GLY A 70 -5.19 13.11 -3.19
N LYS A 71 -4.58 12.07 -3.80
CA LYS A 71 -5.26 10.83 -4.21
C LYS A 71 -6.13 10.25 -3.10
N THR A 72 -5.57 9.99 -1.93
CA THR A 72 -6.32 9.47 -0.76
C THR A 72 -7.39 10.45 -0.26
N HIS A 73 -7.17 11.77 -0.37
CA HIS A 73 -8.20 12.76 -0.03
C HIS A 73 -9.37 12.73 -1.02
N MET A 74 -9.10 12.44 -2.30
CA MET A 74 -10.15 12.26 -3.33
C MET A 74 -11.09 11.10 -2.96
N LEU A 75 -10.58 10.00 -2.40
CA LEU A 75 -11.42 8.91 -1.91
C LEU A 75 -12.40 9.40 -0.82
N THR A 76 -11.92 10.22 0.10
CA THR A 76 -12.77 10.85 1.12
C THR A 76 -13.86 11.73 0.50
N ARG A 77 -13.50 12.51 -0.52
CA ARG A 77 -14.44 13.37 -1.24
C ARG A 77 -15.51 12.53 -1.94
N ILE A 78 -15.12 11.46 -2.63
CA ILE A 78 -16.06 10.53 -3.27
C ILE A 78 -17.04 9.97 -2.23
N LEU A 79 -16.52 9.44 -1.12
CA LEU A 79 -17.34 8.89 -0.05
C LEU A 79 -18.31 9.91 0.53
N ARG A 80 -17.85 11.15 0.81
CA ARG A 80 -18.71 12.24 1.33
C ARG A 80 -19.82 12.60 0.35
N ARG A 81 -19.50 12.72 -0.93
CA ARG A 81 -20.49 13.03 -1.98
C ARG A 81 -21.50 11.88 -2.15
N MET A 82 -21.06 10.64 -2.12
CA MET A 82 -21.97 9.49 -2.15
C MET A 82 -22.93 9.47 -0.96
N ARG A 83 -22.43 9.80 0.25
CA ARG A 83 -23.26 9.89 1.45
C ARG A 83 -24.28 11.03 1.43
N SER A 84 -23.96 12.13 0.77
CA SER A 84 -24.85 13.30 0.64
C SER A 84 -25.81 13.20 -0.55
N ASN A 85 -25.62 12.22 -1.44
CA ASN A 85 -26.46 12.06 -2.63
C ASN A 85 -27.76 11.33 -2.28
N ALA A 86 -28.88 11.81 -2.80
CA ALA A 86 -30.18 11.15 -2.63
C ALA A 86 -30.26 9.77 -3.31
N GLN A 87 -29.40 9.52 -4.30
CA GLN A 87 -29.37 8.25 -5.00
C GLN A 87 -28.34 7.31 -4.37
N PRO A 88 -28.73 6.09 -3.97
CA PRO A 88 -27.86 5.16 -3.28
C PRO A 88 -26.68 4.71 -4.13
N ALA A 89 -25.51 4.74 -3.55
CA ALA A 89 -24.28 4.14 -4.08
C ALA A 89 -23.42 3.69 -2.90
N VAL A 90 -22.65 2.63 -3.07
CA VAL A 90 -21.79 2.08 -2.03
C VAL A 90 -20.32 2.20 -2.42
N PHE A 91 -19.47 2.32 -1.41
CA PHE A 91 -18.05 2.63 -1.56
C PHE A 91 -17.20 1.57 -0.88
N ALA A 92 -16.14 1.15 -1.56
CA ALA A 92 -15.09 0.33 -0.97
C ALA A 92 -13.70 0.93 -1.26
N ALA A 93 -12.85 0.98 -0.26
CA ALA A 93 -11.46 1.38 -0.40
C ALA A 93 -10.56 0.15 -0.24
N ILE A 94 -9.83 -0.17 -1.29
CA ILE A 94 -8.95 -1.34 -1.32
C ILE A 94 -7.52 -0.89 -1.09
N ARG A 95 -6.91 -1.49 -0.09
CA ARG A 95 -5.50 -1.32 0.20
C ARG A 95 -4.66 -2.19 -0.73
N THR A 96 -3.37 -1.92 -0.75
CA THR A 96 -2.42 -2.61 -1.62
C THR A 96 -2.45 -4.13 -1.43
N PHE A 97 -2.44 -4.86 -2.53
CA PHE A 97 -2.28 -6.31 -2.53
C PHE A 97 -0.86 -6.71 -2.15
N ARG A 98 -0.73 -7.81 -1.43
CA ARG A 98 0.52 -8.25 -0.82
C ARG A 98 1.00 -9.60 -1.33
N ASP A 99 0.09 -10.35 -1.93
CA ASP A 99 0.27 -11.73 -2.35
C ASP A 99 -0.50 -11.97 -3.63
N SER A 100 0.12 -12.65 -4.60
CA SER A 100 -0.50 -12.99 -5.87
C SER A 100 -1.47 -14.17 -5.78
N GLU A 101 -1.32 -15.00 -4.74
CA GLU A 101 -2.13 -16.23 -4.56
C GLU A 101 -3.49 -15.96 -3.85
N SER A 102 -3.71 -14.72 -3.34
CA SER A 102 -4.90 -14.39 -2.52
C SER A 102 -5.52 -13.03 -2.87
N VAL A 103 -5.38 -12.58 -4.10
CA VAL A 103 -5.81 -11.22 -4.53
C VAL A 103 -7.32 -11.06 -4.46
N THR A 104 -8.09 -12.04 -4.93
CA THR A 104 -9.56 -12.00 -4.93
C THR A 104 -10.12 -12.08 -3.52
N GLN A 105 -9.55 -12.92 -2.67
CA GLN A 105 -9.95 -13.04 -1.27
C GLN A 105 -9.64 -11.76 -0.49
N HIS A 106 -8.47 -11.14 -0.72
CA HIS A 106 -8.14 -9.86 -0.12
C HIS A 106 -9.11 -8.77 -0.55
N LEU A 107 -9.41 -8.68 -1.86
CA LEU A 107 -10.39 -7.75 -2.39
C LEU A 107 -11.76 -7.93 -1.72
N LEU A 108 -12.25 -9.17 -1.65
CA LEU A 108 -13.52 -9.50 -1.02
C LEU A 108 -13.53 -9.03 0.45
N SER A 109 -12.48 -9.32 1.18
CA SER A 109 -12.33 -8.92 2.59
C SER A 109 -12.44 -7.39 2.77
N GLU A 110 -11.70 -6.62 1.98
CA GLU A 110 -11.73 -5.14 2.04
C GLU A 110 -13.09 -4.58 1.62
N ILE A 111 -13.76 -5.20 0.64
CA ILE A 111 -15.14 -4.83 0.26
C ILE A 111 -16.09 -5.05 1.44
N PHE A 112 -16.07 -6.20 2.09
CA PHE A 112 -16.99 -6.48 3.21
C PHE A 112 -16.68 -5.62 4.45
N ILE A 113 -15.40 -5.31 4.73
CA ILE A 113 -15.03 -4.32 5.75
C ILE A 113 -15.69 -2.98 5.43
N SER A 114 -15.63 -2.54 4.17
CA SER A 114 -16.23 -1.29 3.74
C SER A 114 -17.77 -1.33 3.80
N LEU A 115 -18.40 -2.46 3.45
CA LEU A 115 -19.86 -2.63 3.48
C LEU A 115 -20.45 -2.62 4.89
N LYS A 116 -19.67 -3.01 5.91
CA LYS A 116 -20.05 -2.94 7.33
C LYS A 116 -20.04 -1.52 7.89
N LEU A 117 -19.42 -0.56 7.20
CA LEU A 117 -19.35 0.82 7.69
C LEU A 117 -20.72 1.44 7.84
N ILE A 118 -20.96 1.98 9.03
CA ILE A 118 -22.23 2.63 9.39
C ILE A 118 -22.22 4.07 8.88
N HIS A 119 -23.30 4.46 8.21
CA HIS A 119 -23.59 5.83 7.83
C HIS A 119 -24.15 6.64 9.01
N SER A 120 -24.25 7.97 8.82
CA SER A 120 -24.82 8.90 9.82
C SER A 120 -26.26 8.57 10.21
N ASN A 121 -26.98 7.82 9.39
CA ASN A 121 -28.36 7.36 9.66
C ASN A 121 -28.43 6.05 10.45
N GLY A 122 -27.31 5.53 10.93
CA GLY A 122 -27.22 4.29 11.71
C GLY A 122 -27.30 3.00 10.89
N ARG A 123 -27.38 3.07 9.55
CA ARG A 123 -27.41 1.91 8.66
C ARG A 123 -26.05 1.64 8.05
N SER A 124 -25.72 0.37 7.86
CA SER A 124 -24.53 -0.04 7.09
C SER A 124 -24.72 0.18 5.59
N GLN A 125 -23.62 0.17 4.84
CA GLN A 125 -23.72 0.19 3.37
C GLN A 125 -24.42 -1.07 2.82
N PHE A 126 -24.27 -2.21 3.49
CA PHE A 126 -24.97 -3.43 3.10
C PHE A 126 -26.48 -3.34 3.36
N ASP A 127 -26.93 -2.71 4.46
CA ASP A 127 -28.35 -2.41 4.68
C ASP A 127 -28.96 -1.56 3.55
N MET A 128 -28.18 -0.64 2.97
CA MET A 128 -28.62 0.15 1.80
C MET A 128 -28.80 -0.73 0.58
N ILE A 129 -27.87 -1.63 0.28
CA ILE A 129 -28.00 -2.59 -0.83
C ILE A 129 -29.26 -3.42 -0.65
N VAL A 130 -29.45 -4.01 0.53
CA VAL A 130 -30.62 -4.83 0.87
C VAL A 130 -31.93 -4.06 0.70
N SER A 131 -31.99 -2.81 1.16
CA SER A 131 -33.17 -1.97 0.99
C SER A 131 -33.50 -1.74 -0.48
N GLU A 132 -32.50 -1.49 -1.34
CA GLU A 132 -32.72 -1.27 -2.77
C GLU A 132 -33.05 -2.58 -3.53
N VAL A 133 -32.53 -3.71 -3.08
CA VAL A 133 -32.95 -5.03 -3.57
C VAL A 133 -34.45 -5.23 -3.32
N MET A 134 -34.93 -4.90 -2.10
CA MET A 134 -36.34 -5.02 -1.76
C MET A 134 -37.21 -4.03 -2.54
N ASN A 135 -36.74 -2.80 -2.75
CA ASN A 135 -37.42 -1.82 -3.60
C ASN A 135 -37.56 -2.34 -5.03
N SER A 136 -36.47 -2.82 -5.62
CA SER A 136 -36.46 -3.39 -6.97
C SER A 136 -37.32 -4.65 -7.10
N TYR A 137 -37.28 -5.52 -6.08
CA TYR A 137 -38.17 -6.68 -5.99
C TYR A 137 -39.64 -6.27 -5.99
N THR A 138 -40.01 -5.30 -5.16
CA THR A 138 -41.39 -4.82 -5.05
C THR A 138 -41.88 -4.17 -6.35
N GLU A 139 -41.03 -3.36 -7.01
CA GLU A 139 -41.33 -2.69 -8.26
C GLU A 139 -41.55 -3.73 -9.40
N ARG A 140 -40.65 -4.71 -9.52
CA ARG A 140 -40.76 -5.77 -10.54
C ARG A 140 -42.02 -6.63 -10.34
N ARG A 141 -42.36 -6.98 -9.10
CA ARG A 141 -43.61 -7.70 -8.78
C ARG A 141 -44.85 -6.95 -9.29
N ARG A 142 -44.90 -5.62 -9.05
CA ARG A 142 -46.01 -4.78 -9.56
C ARG A 142 -46.06 -4.80 -11.10
N THR A 143 -44.91 -4.72 -11.73
CA THR A 143 -44.81 -4.74 -13.21
C THR A 143 -45.22 -6.08 -13.78
N ASP A 144 -44.89 -7.20 -13.11
CA ASP A 144 -45.29 -8.55 -13.49
C ASP A 144 -46.79 -8.87 -13.21
N GLY A 145 -47.54 -7.91 -12.62
CA GLY A 145 -48.96 -8.05 -12.36
C GLY A 145 -49.31 -8.84 -11.09
N PHE A 146 -48.34 -9.09 -10.21
CA PHE A 146 -48.61 -9.76 -8.94
C PHE A 146 -49.09 -8.73 -7.90
N ASP A 147 -50.23 -8.97 -7.33
CA ASP A 147 -50.76 -8.11 -6.23
C ASP A 147 -49.88 -8.23 -4.99
N SER A 148 -49.79 -7.14 -4.22
CA SER A 148 -49.01 -7.09 -2.96
C SER A 148 -49.47 -8.08 -1.88
N THR A 149 -50.66 -8.67 -2.07
CA THR A 149 -51.27 -9.64 -1.16
C THR A 149 -50.89 -11.09 -1.44
N GLU A 150 -50.30 -11.40 -2.58
CA GLU A 150 -49.87 -12.76 -2.87
C GLU A 150 -48.59 -13.10 -2.10
N ASN A 151 -48.64 -14.17 -1.31
CA ASN A 151 -47.48 -14.72 -0.56
C ASN A 151 -46.52 -15.45 -1.52
N LEU A 152 -45.89 -14.73 -2.41
CA LEU A 152 -44.82 -15.29 -3.26
C LEU A 152 -43.54 -15.48 -2.45
N ASP A 153 -42.98 -16.69 -2.55
CA ASP A 153 -41.69 -16.99 -1.96
C ASP A 153 -40.60 -16.08 -2.57
N THR A 154 -40.12 -15.11 -1.77
CA THR A 154 -39.06 -14.16 -2.16
C THR A 154 -37.83 -14.89 -2.74
N ARG A 155 -37.50 -16.07 -2.19
CA ARG A 155 -36.42 -16.91 -2.67
C ARG A 155 -36.66 -17.41 -4.10
N ALA A 156 -37.87 -17.92 -4.38
CA ALA A 156 -38.22 -18.41 -5.71
C ALA A 156 -38.21 -17.30 -6.74
N TYR A 157 -38.70 -16.11 -6.35
CA TYR A 157 -38.72 -14.93 -7.20
C TYR A 157 -37.31 -14.42 -7.55
N LEU A 158 -36.43 -14.23 -6.54
CA LEU A 158 -35.05 -13.81 -6.77
C LEU A 158 -34.26 -14.83 -7.59
N ARG A 159 -34.53 -16.14 -7.43
CA ARG A 159 -33.91 -17.17 -8.27
C ARG A 159 -34.38 -17.14 -9.72
N ARG A 160 -35.65 -16.80 -9.97
CA ARG A 160 -36.13 -16.62 -11.33
C ARG A 160 -35.40 -15.45 -12.02
N ASP A 161 -35.28 -14.32 -11.32
CA ASP A 161 -34.66 -13.12 -11.87
C ASP A 161 -33.13 -13.18 -11.93
N LEU A 162 -32.53 -13.93 -11.02
CA LEU A 162 -31.06 -14.09 -10.87
C LEU A 162 -30.70 -15.59 -10.81
N PRO A 163 -30.84 -16.33 -11.94
CA PRO A 163 -30.68 -17.79 -11.97
C PRO A 163 -29.27 -18.27 -11.64
N THR A 164 -28.25 -17.42 -11.85
CA THR A 164 -26.84 -17.70 -11.59
C THR A 164 -26.37 -17.28 -10.20
N LEU A 165 -27.25 -16.70 -9.38
CA LEU A 165 -26.93 -16.31 -8.02
C LEU A 165 -26.57 -17.52 -7.15
N ASP A 166 -25.42 -17.46 -6.47
CA ASP A 166 -24.99 -18.56 -5.60
C ASP A 166 -26.01 -18.84 -4.48
N ASN A 167 -26.26 -20.12 -4.21
CA ASN A 167 -27.29 -20.55 -3.26
C ASN A 167 -26.98 -20.14 -1.83
N ASN A 168 -25.74 -20.17 -1.44
CA ASN A 168 -25.32 -19.79 -0.09
C ASN A 168 -25.37 -18.27 0.07
N PHE A 169 -24.99 -17.52 -0.97
CA PHE A 169 -25.15 -16.07 -0.99
C PHE A 169 -26.61 -15.67 -0.87
N LEU A 170 -27.50 -16.28 -1.63
CA LEU A 170 -28.94 -16.02 -1.54
C LEU A 170 -29.48 -16.35 -0.14
N LYS A 171 -29.03 -17.47 0.45
CA LYS A 171 -29.41 -17.82 1.83
C LYS A 171 -28.94 -16.77 2.83
N CYS A 172 -27.71 -16.31 2.76
CA CYS A 172 -27.17 -15.24 3.58
C CYS A 172 -27.96 -13.93 3.40
N LEU A 173 -28.29 -13.56 2.15
CA LEU A 173 -29.09 -12.37 1.86
C LEU A 173 -30.47 -12.43 2.53
N LEU A 174 -31.16 -13.58 2.41
CA LEU A 174 -32.48 -13.77 3.03
C LEU A 174 -32.41 -13.78 4.57
N LEU A 175 -31.39 -14.42 5.15
CA LEU A 175 -31.17 -14.38 6.60
C LEU A 175 -30.88 -12.96 7.09
N TYR A 176 -30.05 -12.21 6.36
CA TYR A 176 -29.75 -10.82 6.67
C TYR A 176 -31.00 -9.94 6.64
N MET A 177 -31.89 -10.16 5.67
CA MET A 177 -33.19 -9.48 5.58
C MET A 177 -34.12 -9.83 6.74
N ALA A 178 -34.08 -11.07 7.24
CA ALA A 178 -34.98 -11.59 8.24
C ALA A 178 -34.56 -11.21 9.67
N THR A 179 -33.29 -10.97 9.92
CA THR A 179 -32.78 -10.65 11.27
C THR A 179 -32.76 -9.16 11.54
N SER A 180 -33.17 -8.79 12.77
CA SER A 180 -33.01 -7.44 13.33
C SER A 180 -31.80 -7.34 14.27
N ASN A 181 -31.10 -8.46 14.52
CA ASN A 181 -29.94 -8.51 15.41
C ASN A 181 -28.68 -8.09 14.65
N ASP A 182 -28.04 -7.02 15.09
CA ASP A 182 -26.81 -6.50 14.45
C ASP A 182 -25.62 -7.47 14.55
N GLY A 183 -25.57 -8.29 15.62
CA GLY A 183 -24.56 -9.35 15.75
C GLY A 183 -24.73 -10.42 14.68
N ASP A 184 -25.95 -10.93 14.49
CA ASP A 184 -26.23 -11.92 13.45
C ASP A 184 -25.97 -11.36 12.05
N LYS A 185 -26.30 -10.08 11.81
CA LYS A 185 -25.95 -9.39 10.55
C LYS A 185 -24.46 -9.35 10.31
N ALA A 186 -23.66 -9.02 11.33
CA ALA A 186 -22.20 -9.01 11.23
C ALA A 186 -21.66 -10.40 10.93
N ASP A 187 -22.13 -11.43 11.65
CA ASP A 187 -21.72 -12.81 11.47
C ASP A 187 -22.07 -13.35 10.06
N ILE A 188 -23.24 -13.00 9.52
CA ILE A 188 -23.61 -13.37 8.14
C ILE A 188 -22.62 -12.77 7.12
N LEU A 189 -22.22 -11.50 7.30
CA LEU A 189 -21.24 -10.87 6.42
C LEU A 189 -19.83 -11.47 6.60
N ASP A 190 -19.47 -11.85 7.84
CA ASP A 190 -18.22 -12.54 8.11
C ASP A 190 -18.19 -13.94 7.47
N TRP A 191 -19.32 -14.66 7.49
CA TRP A 191 -19.44 -15.94 6.81
C TRP A 191 -19.22 -15.82 5.30
N LEU A 192 -19.79 -14.79 4.67
CA LEU A 192 -19.59 -14.54 3.23
C LEU A 192 -18.12 -14.24 2.89
N CYS A 193 -17.44 -13.52 3.77
CA CYS A 193 -16.08 -13.02 3.55
C CYS A 193 -15.01 -14.06 3.87
N SER A 194 -15.06 -14.61 5.09
CA SER A 194 -13.95 -15.40 5.67
C SER A 194 -14.37 -16.74 6.28
N GLY A 195 -15.67 -17.06 6.26
CA GLY A 195 -16.23 -18.16 7.03
C GLY A 195 -16.35 -17.82 8.51
N LEU A 196 -17.13 -18.60 9.21
CA LEU A 196 -17.27 -18.61 10.66
C LEU A 196 -16.85 -19.97 11.21
N ASP A 197 -16.68 -20.06 12.52
CA ASP A 197 -16.55 -21.36 13.16
C ASP A 197 -17.83 -22.20 13.01
N ASP A 198 -17.73 -23.49 13.31
CA ASP A 198 -18.83 -24.43 13.08
C ASP A 198 -20.05 -24.15 13.96
N ASP A 199 -19.82 -23.68 15.20
CA ASP A 199 -20.90 -23.39 16.16
C ASP A 199 -21.71 -22.16 15.72
N ASP A 200 -21.06 -21.09 15.31
CA ASP A 200 -21.71 -19.88 14.81
C ASP A 200 -22.39 -20.12 13.45
N SER A 201 -21.75 -20.89 12.57
CA SER A 201 -22.36 -21.31 11.30
C SER A 201 -23.64 -22.11 11.53
N LEU A 202 -23.62 -23.06 12.47
CA LEU A 202 -24.78 -23.87 12.83
C LEU A 202 -25.89 -23.02 13.45
N ARG A 203 -25.56 -22.08 14.33
CA ARG A 203 -26.51 -21.16 14.96
C ARG A 203 -27.30 -20.35 13.92
N LEU A 204 -26.62 -19.90 12.87
CA LEU A 204 -27.23 -19.19 11.74
C LEU A 204 -27.87 -20.14 10.70
N GLY A 205 -27.76 -21.44 10.87
CA GLY A 205 -28.21 -22.44 9.90
C GLY A 205 -27.44 -22.40 8.58
N LEU A 206 -26.22 -21.85 8.57
CA LEU A 206 -25.33 -21.83 7.42
C LEU A 206 -24.46 -23.09 7.38
N PRO A 207 -24.00 -23.53 6.20
CA PRO A 207 -23.09 -24.67 6.11
C PRO A 207 -21.73 -24.31 6.73
N SER A 208 -21.05 -25.32 7.30
CA SER A 208 -19.67 -25.12 7.74
C SER A 208 -18.77 -24.69 6.57
N LYS A 209 -17.98 -23.64 6.78
CA LYS A 209 -17.03 -23.08 5.80
C LYS A 209 -15.68 -22.91 6.45
N ASP A 210 -14.95 -24.03 6.60
CA ASP A 210 -13.58 -23.98 7.15
C ASP A 210 -12.59 -23.47 6.08
N MET A 211 -12.41 -22.16 6.03
CA MET A 211 -11.44 -21.53 5.13
C MET A 211 -9.99 -21.95 5.42
N ASN A 212 -9.68 -22.41 6.65
CA ASN A 212 -8.33 -22.83 7.00
C ASN A 212 -8.01 -24.24 6.45
N ALA A 213 -9.03 -25.06 6.21
CA ALA A 213 -8.87 -26.37 5.58
C ALA A 213 -8.76 -26.29 4.04
N MET A 214 -9.14 -25.14 3.45
CA MET A 214 -9.06 -24.93 2.01
C MET A 214 -7.65 -24.52 1.58
N ASN A 215 -7.21 -24.98 0.41
CA ASN A 215 -6.03 -24.44 -0.26
C ASN A 215 -6.33 -23.07 -0.87
N ASP A 216 -5.28 -22.32 -1.26
CA ASP A 216 -5.40 -20.95 -1.75
C ASP A 216 -6.29 -20.87 -3.00
N ALA A 217 -6.13 -21.78 -3.96
CA ALA A 217 -6.94 -21.81 -5.17
C ALA A 217 -8.45 -21.98 -4.90
N ARG A 218 -8.81 -22.81 -3.90
CA ARG A 218 -10.22 -22.99 -3.53
C ARG A 218 -10.76 -21.77 -2.79
N ARG A 219 -9.94 -21.11 -1.97
CA ARG A 219 -10.32 -19.84 -1.33
C ARG A 219 -10.59 -18.75 -2.37
N GLU A 220 -9.74 -18.64 -3.38
CA GLU A 220 -9.93 -17.71 -4.49
C GLU A 220 -11.22 -17.98 -5.25
N GLN A 221 -11.52 -19.23 -5.58
CA GLN A 221 -12.77 -19.60 -6.25
C GLN A 221 -14.02 -19.28 -5.41
N GLU A 222 -13.99 -19.51 -4.10
CA GLU A 222 -15.09 -19.16 -3.21
C GLU A 222 -15.26 -17.63 -3.10
N ALA A 223 -14.17 -16.87 -3.07
CA ALA A 223 -14.21 -15.41 -3.09
C ALA A 223 -14.79 -14.88 -4.40
N GLU A 224 -14.41 -15.44 -5.54
CA GLU A 224 -14.93 -15.09 -6.86
C GLU A 224 -16.45 -15.32 -6.97
N LYS A 225 -16.96 -16.46 -6.50
CA LYS A 225 -18.41 -16.74 -6.46
C LYS A 225 -19.18 -15.69 -5.65
N VAL A 226 -18.63 -15.28 -4.50
CA VAL A 226 -19.27 -14.25 -3.67
C VAL A 226 -19.25 -12.91 -4.38
N LEU A 227 -18.14 -12.54 -5.05
CA LEU A 227 -18.05 -11.29 -5.82
C LEU A 227 -19.03 -11.28 -7.00
N ILE A 228 -19.15 -12.39 -7.75
CA ILE A 228 -20.11 -12.51 -8.84
C ILE A 228 -21.54 -12.33 -8.30
N SER A 229 -21.87 -12.99 -7.19
CA SER A 229 -23.18 -12.87 -6.55
C SER A 229 -23.46 -11.44 -6.09
N LEU A 230 -22.46 -10.77 -5.51
CA LEU A 230 -22.56 -9.36 -5.12
C LEU A 230 -22.81 -8.46 -6.34
N GLY A 231 -22.10 -8.67 -7.44
CA GLY A 231 -22.30 -7.94 -8.70
C GLY A 231 -23.72 -8.10 -9.23
N LEU A 232 -24.25 -9.34 -9.25
CA LEU A 232 -25.62 -9.60 -9.65
C LEU A 232 -26.65 -8.83 -8.81
N ILE A 233 -26.49 -8.82 -7.50
CA ILE A 233 -27.38 -8.08 -6.57
C ILE A 233 -27.26 -6.56 -6.77
N LEU A 234 -26.06 -6.03 -6.96
CA LEU A 234 -25.84 -4.61 -7.23
C LEU A 234 -26.49 -4.18 -8.56
N GLY A 235 -26.35 -5.00 -9.61
CA GLY A 235 -27.01 -4.78 -10.89
C GLY A 235 -28.53 -4.82 -10.78
N TYR A 236 -29.07 -5.82 -10.08
CA TYR A 236 -30.51 -5.96 -9.81
C TYR A 236 -31.08 -4.75 -9.08
N ALA A 237 -30.38 -4.29 -8.05
CA ALA A 237 -30.75 -3.14 -7.23
C ALA A 237 -30.47 -1.78 -7.89
N LYS A 238 -29.72 -1.76 -9.01
CA LYS A 238 -29.20 -0.53 -9.65
C LYS A 238 -28.40 0.37 -8.69
N VAL A 239 -27.68 -0.25 -7.75
CA VAL A 239 -26.80 0.42 -6.78
C VAL A 239 -25.36 0.29 -7.24
N PRO A 240 -24.72 1.32 -7.78
CA PRO A 240 -23.32 1.23 -8.16
C PRO A 240 -22.45 1.09 -6.91
N MET A 241 -21.49 0.17 -6.98
CA MET A 241 -20.40 0.05 -6.03
C MET A 241 -19.14 0.65 -6.63
N VAL A 242 -18.61 1.67 -5.97
CA VAL A 242 -17.34 2.31 -6.34
C VAL A 242 -16.22 1.65 -5.55
N ILE A 243 -15.33 0.95 -6.23
CA ILE A 243 -14.17 0.30 -5.63
C ILE A 243 -12.93 1.13 -5.95
N CYS A 244 -12.37 1.79 -4.93
CA CYS A 244 -11.18 2.63 -5.07
C CYS A 244 -9.92 1.85 -4.69
N PHE A 245 -9.04 1.64 -5.65
CA PHE A 245 -7.71 1.07 -5.44
C PHE A 245 -6.72 2.19 -5.20
N ASP A 246 -6.34 2.38 -3.93
CA ASP A 246 -5.35 3.39 -3.53
C ASP A 246 -3.97 2.77 -3.30
N GLN A 247 -2.92 3.59 -3.39
CA GLN A 247 -1.53 3.18 -3.16
C GLN A 247 -1.01 2.08 -4.12
N LEU A 248 -1.56 1.99 -5.34
CA LEU A 248 -1.06 1.08 -6.37
C LEU A 248 0.44 1.31 -6.67
N ASP A 249 0.95 2.50 -6.38
CA ASP A 249 2.37 2.87 -6.51
C ASP A 249 3.32 1.94 -5.73
N SER A 250 2.82 1.25 -4.70
CA SER A 250 3.60 0.32 -3.88
C SER A 250 3.72 -1.08 -4.48
N MET A 251 2.92 -1.42 -5.48
CA MET A 251 2.94 -2.72 -6.16
C MET A 251 4.11 -2.78 -7.14
N LYS A 252 5.17 -3.53 -6.81
CA LYS A 252 6.37 -3.68 -7.64
C LYS A 252 6.57 -5.11 -8.16
N ASN A 253 5.90 -6.09 -7.54
CA ASN A 253 5.99 -7.49 -7.94
C ASN A 253 5.12 -7.73 -9.17
N ARG A 254 5.73 -8.27 -10.24
CA ARG A 254 5.06 -8.56 -11.50
C ARG A 254 3.87 -9.51 -11.33
N GLU A 255 4.02 -10.58 -10.56
CA GLU A 255 2.96 -11.59 -10.34
C GLU A 255 1.73 -10.97 -9.65
N ILE A 256 1.96 -10.06 -8.68
CA ILE A 256 0.86 -9.35 -8.01
C ILE A 256 0.14 -8.42 -8.98
N ILE A 257 0.88 -7.73 -9.87
CA ILE A 257 0.30 -6.83 -10.87
C ILE A 257 -0.53 -7.63 -11.90
N GLU A 258 -0.02 -8.77 -12.37
CA GLU A 258 -0.74 -9.67 -13.26
C GLU A 258 -2.03 -10.19 -12.61
N ALA A 259 -1.95 -10.68 -11.36
CA ALA A 259 -3.11 -11.15 -10.61
C ALA A 259 -4.13 -10.02 -10.35
N TRP A 260 -3.68 -8.82 -10.01
CA TRP A 260 -4.53 -7.64 -9.89
C TRP A 260 -5.19 -7.27 -11.23
N GLY A 261 -4.45 -7.36 -12.33
CA GLY A 261 -4.99 -7.15 -13.67
C GLY A 261 -6.16 -8.08 -13.99
N ASN A 262 -6.04 -9.37 -13.66
CA ASN A 262 -7.11 -10.35 -13.83
C ASN A 262 -8.35 -9.98 -12.99
N VAL A 263 -8.15 -9.54 -11.75
CA VAL A 263 -9.24 -9.08 -10.89
C VAL A 263 -9.91 -7.81 -11.45
N ILE A 264 -9.15 -6.86 -11.96
CA ILE A 264 -9.72 -5.68 -12.63
C ILE A 264 -10.54 -6.08 -13.87
N ALA A 265 -10.04 -7.03 -14.64
CA ALA A 265 -10.79 -7.57 -15.79
C ALA A 265 -12.12 -8.20 -15.36
N LEU A 266 -12.12 -9.04 -14.32
CA LEU A 266 -13.32 -9.60 -13.71
C LEU A 266 -14.31 -8.50 -13.27
N LEU A 267 -13.83 -7.50 -12.51
CA LEU A 267 -14.67 -6.41 -12.02
C LEU A 267 -15.31 -5.58 -13.15
N MET A 268 -14.60 -5.38 -14.25
CA MET A 268 -15.10 -4.60 -15.39
C MET A 268 -16.03 -5.37 -16.30
N ASN A 269 -15.72 -6.64 -16.59
CA ASN A 269 -16.35 -7.39 -17.66
C ASN A 269 -17.48 -8.27 -17.18
N ASP A 270 -17.30 -8.91 -16.02
CA ASP A 270 -18.16 -10.02 -15.59
C ASP A 270 -19.08 -9.62 -14.43
N LEU A 271 -18.82 -8.44 -13.82
CA LEU A 271 -19.60 -7.97 -12.66
C LEU A 271 -20.44 -6.73 -13.00
N SER A 272 -21.75 -6.89 -12.81
CA SER A 272 -22.70 -5.80 -12.95
C SER A 272 -22.62 -4.82 -11.77
N GLY A 273 -22.87 -3.54 -12.00
CA GLY A 273 -22.98 -2.53 -10.95
C GLY A 273 -21.65 -2.12 -10.29
N ILE A 274 -20.50 -2.64 -10.70
CA ILE A 274 -19.19 -2.32 -10.10
C ILE A 274 -18.42 -1.33 -10.95
N LEU A 275 -17.84 -0.29 -10.31
CA LEU A 275 -17.00 0.74 -10.91
C LEU A 275 -15.64 0.77 -10.22
N PRO A 276 -14.61 0.13 -10.76
CA PRO A 276 -13.25 0.24 -10.25
C PRO A 276 -12.64 1.60 -10.61
N LEU A 277 -12.00 2.26 -9.63
CA LEU A 277 -11.23 3.48 -9.78
C LEU A 277 -9.79 3.23 -9.30
N CYS A 278 -8.82 3.40 -10.18
CA CYS A 278 -7.42 3.08 -9.96
C CYS A 278 -6.61 4.36 -9.77
N PHE A 279 -6.02 4.55 -8.57
CA PHE A 279 -5.22 5.72 -8.22
C PHE A 279 -3.74 5.37 -8.23
N VAL A 280 -2.99 5.98 -9.17
CA VAL A 280 -1.57 5.66 -9.37
C VAL A 280 -0.79 6.88 -9.87
N ARG A 281 0.55 6.89 -9.72
CA ARG A 281 1.41 7.90 -10.35
C ARG A 281 1.58 7.60 -11.85
N ALA A 282 1.59 8.64 -12.67
CA ALA A 282 1.75 8.49 -14.12
C ALA A 282 3.05 7.75 -14.49
N GLU A 283 4.16 8.03 -13.81
CA GLU A 283 5.43 7.36 -14.01
C GLU A 283 5.33 5.85 -13.72
N ILE A 284 4.74 5.47 -12.58
CA ILE A 284 4.57 4.07 -12.16
C ILE A 284 3.60 3.34 -13.10
N TRP A 285 2.51 3.99 -13.49
CA TRP A 285 1.58 3.44 -14.46
C TRP A 285 2.30 3.06 -15.78
N ASN A 286 3.09 3.97 -16.31
CA ASN A 286 3.77 3.78 -17.58
C ASN A 286 4.94 2.78 -17.50
N SER A 287 5.74 2.81 -16.42
CA SER A 287 6.97 2.02 -16.31
C SER A 287 6.77 0.65 -15.67
N VAL A 288 5.73 0.47 -14.85
CA VAL A 288 5.52 -0.75 -14.06
C VAL A 288 4.25 -1.50 -14.49
N PHE A 289 3.12 -0.81 -14.65
CA PHE A 289 1.84 -1.46 -14.95
C PHE A 289 1.66 -1.79 -16.43
N ILE A 290 1.87 -0.82 -17.33
CA ILE A 290 1.68 -1.05 -18.79
C ILE A 290 2.50 -2.24 -19.32
N PRO A 291 3.79 -2.43 -18.94
CA PRO A 291 4.56 -3.57 -19.45
C PRO A 291 4.10 -4.94 -18.97
N VAL A 292 3.22 -5.00 -17.98
CA VAL A 292 2.80 -6.24 -17.31
C VAL A 292 1.34 -6.60 -17.61
N LEU A 293 0.47 -5.59 -17.69
CA LEU A 293 -0.95 -5.77 -17.92
C LEU A 293 -1.27 -6.11 -19.38
N ASP A 294 -2.34 -6.86 -19.56
CA ASP A 294 -2.93 -7.10 -20.89
C ASP A 294 -3.36 -5.78 -21.55
N ASP A 295 -3.10 -5.66 -22.86
CA ASP A 295 -3.42 -4.46 -23.63
C ASP A 295 -4.91 -4.08 -23.55
N ALA A 296 -5.82 -5.06 -23.51
CA ALA A 296 -7.24 -4.80 -23.41
C ALA A 296 -7.62 -4.14 -22.07
N ILE A 297 -6.99 -4.55 -20.98
CA ILE A 297 -7.16 -3.93 -19.65
C ILE A 297 -6.61 -2.51 -19.66
N VAL A 298 -5.40 -2.33 -20.21
CA VAL A 298 -4.74 -1.02 -20.32
C VAL A 298 -5.61 -0.04 -21.12
N GLN A 299 -6.14 -0.46 -22.27
CA GLN A 299 -6.98 0.40 -23.12
C GLN A 299 -8.28 0.80 -22.42
N ARG A 300 -8.93 -0.12 -21.71
CA ARG A 300 -10.16 0.17 -20.96
C ARG A 300 -9.95 1.15 -19.80
N LEU A 301 -8.86 0.97 -19.04
CA LEU A 301 -8.51 1.90 -17.97
C LEU A 301 -8.16 3.28 -18.55
N LYS A 302 -7.42 3.33 -19.66
CA LYS A 302 -7.05 4.58 -20.33
C LYS A 302 -8.23 5.36 -20.90
N SER A 303 -9.35 4.70 -21.24
CA SER A 303 -10.52 5.36 -21.83
C SER A 303 -11.15 6.42 -20.93
N ASN A 304 -10.98 6.31 -19.60
CA ASN A 304 -11.44 7.27 -18.61
C ASN A 304 -10.26 7.69 -17.72
N THR A 305 -9.24 8.31 -18.33
CA THR A 305 -8.07 8.79 -17.59
C THR A 305 -8.30 10.22 -17.12
N MET A 306 -8.18 10.41 -15.82
CA MET A 306 -8.30 11.70 -15.13
C MET A 306 -6.95 12.07 -14.51
N ILE A 307 -6.59 13.35 -14.54
CA ILE A 307 -5.31 13.84 -14.02
C ILE A 307 -5.53 14.75 -12.83
N MET A 308 -4.95 14.39 -11.70
CA MET A 308 -4.93 15.25 -10.51
C MET A 308 -3.80 16.27 -10.61
N LYS A 309 -4.15 17.53 -10.46
CA LYS A 309 -3.25 18.69 -10.59
C LYS A 309 -2.67 19.11 -9.24
N THR A 310 -1.59 19.84 -9.28
CA THR A 310 -1.03 20.60 -8.16
C THR A 310 -1.94 21.76 -7.76
N CYS A 311 -1.70 22.35 -6.59
CA CYS A 311 -2.39 23.56 -6.16
C CYS A 311 -1.79 24.79 -6.84
N SER A 312 -2.61 25.60 -7.48
CA SER A 312 -2.23 26.97 -7.77
C SER A 312 -1.99 27.77 -6.48
N VAL A 313 -1.27 28.89 -6.54
CA VAL A 313 -1.03 29.77 -5.38
C VAL A 313 -2.34 30.12 -4.64
N LYS A 314 -3.40 30.41 -5.39
CA LYS A 314 -4.73 30.71 -4.82
C LYS A 314 -5.31 29.51 -4.07
N GLN A 315 -5.20 28.32 -4.63
CA GLN A 315 -5.69 27.08 -3.99
C GLN A 315 -4.85 26.68 -2.77
N ALA A 316 -3.53 26.88 -2.82
CA ALA A 316 -2.67 26.67 -1.67
C ALA A 316 -3.05 27.59 -0.49
N ASN A 317 -3.29 28.89 -0.77
CA ASN A 317 -3.75 29.82 0.26
C ASN A 317 -5.13 29.45 0.80
N GLN A 318 -6.04 28.96 -0.04
CA GLN A 318 -7.35 28.45 0.42
C GLN A 318 -7.22 27.19 1.28
N LEU A 319 -6.27 26.29 0.96
CA LEU A 319 -5.99 25.11 1.78
C LEU A 319 -5.53 25.51 3.18
N ILE A 320 -4.64 26.51 3.27
CA ILE A 320 -4.16 27.03 4.56
C ILE A 320 -5.33 27.64 5.34
N ARG A 321 -6.11 28.55 4.71
CA ARG A 321 -7.28 29.17 5.36
C ARG A 321 -8.26 28.12 5.87
N GLY A 322 -8.68 27.19 5.03
CA GLY A 322 -9.67 26.17 5.41
C GLY A 322 -9.22 25.28 6.57
N ARG A 323 -7.92 24.91 6.66
CA ARG A 323 -7.39 24.15 7.80
C ARG A 323 -7.31 24.99 9.07
N VAL A 324 -6.94 26.27 8.97
CA VAL A 324 -6.89 27.17 10.11
C VAL A 324 -8.31 27.47 10.62
N GLU A 325 -9.28 27.71 9.75
CA GLU A 325 -10.68 27.92 10.10
C GLU A 325 -11.32 26.71 10.80
N ASP A 326 -10.95 25.49 10.36
CA ASP A 326 -11.43 24.26 10.99
C ASP A 326 -10.86 24.08 12.43
N ALA A 327 -9.61 24.50 12.64
CA ALA A 327 -8.92 24.37 13.91
C ALA A 327 -9.21 25.52 14.90
N PHE A 328 -9.48 26.72 14.39
CA PHE A 328 -9.64 27.93 15.20
C PHE A 328 -10.94 28.63 14.88
N LYS A 329 -11.80 28.76 15.88
CA LYS A 329 -13.08 29.50 15.75
C LYS A 329 -12.88 31.02 15.74
N GLU A 330 -11.89 31.51 16.49
CA GLU A 330 -11.60 32.92 16.65
C GLU A 330 -10.17 33.26 16.16
N GLY A 331 -10.02 34.35 15.41
CA GLY A 331 -8.74 34.83 14.90
C GLY A 331 -8.18 33.98 13.73
N ALA A 332 -8.99 33.15 13.10
CA ALA A 332 -8.56 32.26 12.00
C ALA A 332 -8.01 33.06 10.82
N GLU A 333 -8.62 34.20 10.47
CA GLU A 333 -8.17 35.04 9.36
C GLU A 333 -6.81 35.68 9.63
N GLU A 334 -6.58 36.15 10.84
CA GLU A 334 -5.29 36.73 11.26
C GLU A 334 -4.19 35.66 11.23
N ILE A 335 -4.45 34.49 11.82
CA ILE A 335 -3.52 33.35 11.85
C ILE A 335 -3.19 32.90 10.42
N SER A 336 -4.19 32.73 9.57
CA SER A 336 -3.98 32.28 8.19
C SER A 336 -3.22 33.30 7.37
N SER A 337 -3.53 34.59 7.52
CA SER A 337 -2.84 35.69 6.83
C SER A 337 -1.37 35.77 7.24
N TRP A 338 -1.10 35.65 8.55
CA TRP A 338 0.25 35.58 9.08
C TRP A 338 1.04 34.40 8.47
N LEU A 339 0.44 33.20 8.46
CA LEU A 339 1.09 31.98 7.94
C LEU A 339 1.35 32.09 6.43
N ILE A 340 0.36 32.58 5.65
CA ILE A 340 0.50 32.80 4.20
C ILE A 340 1.63 33.80 3.90
N SER A 341 1.75 34.88 4.67
CA SER A 341 2.80 35.87 4.48
C SER A 341 4.19 35.30 4.73
N ARG A 342 4.32 34.40 5.70
CA ARG A 342 5.60 33.73 6.03
C ARG A 342 6.01 32.66 5.00
N LEU A 343 5.03 31.94 4.44
CA LEU A 343 5.29 30.91 3.45
C LEU A 343 5.69 31.47 2.08
N SER A 344 5.26 32.68 1.73
CA SER A 344 5.58 33.36 0.46
C SER A 344 5.42 32.45 -0.77
N ILE A 345 4.31 31.68 -0.82
CA ILE A 345 4.04 30.73 -1.89
C ILE A 345 3.97 31.45 -3.22
N SER A 346 4.92 31.19 -4.12
CA SER A 346 5.08 31.88 -5.41
C SER A 346 4.92 30.97 -6.64
N GLN A 347 4.82 29.65 -6.42
CA GLN A 347 4.69 28.65 -7.48
C GLN A 347 3.64 27.59 -7.12
N GLU A 348 3.41 26.64 -8.01
CA GLU A 348 2.53 25.51 -7.74
C GLU A 348 3.18 24.49 -6.80
N TYR A 349 2.40 23.98 -5.86
CA TYR A 349 2.81 22.95 -4.90
C TYR A 349 1.77 21.84 -4.85
N SER A 350 2.19 20.63 -4.52
CA SER A 350 1.21 19.60 -4.14
C SER A 350 0.53 19.98 -2.81
N PRO A 351 -0.71 19.54 -2.56
CA PRO A 351 -1.38 19.77 -1.27
C PRO A 351 -0.55 19.35 -0.06
N ARG A 352 0.19 18.25 -0.18
CA ARG A 352 1.09 17.75 0.85
C ARG A 352 2.22 18.73 1.12
N GLN A 353 2.88 19.24 0.08
CA GLN A 353 3.94 20.24 0.23
C GLN A 353 3.46 21.49 0.95
N VAL A 354 2.26 21.98 0.63
CA VAL A 354 1.66 23.13 1.33
C VAL A 354 1.51 22.84 2.82
N ILE A 355 1.04 21.65 3.18
CA ILE A 355 0.85 21.24 4.59
C ILE A 355 2.20 21.12 5.30
N GLU A 356 3.19 20.48 4.69
CA GLU A 356 4.52 20.28 5.25
C GLU A 356 5.26 21.60 5.45
N LEU A 357 5.21 22.52 4.48
CA LEU A 357 5.77 23.86 4.59
C LEU A 357 5.10 24.66 5.70
N SER A 358 3.76 24.58 5.81
CA SER A 358 3.01 25.24 6.89
C SER A 358 3.43 24.71 8.26
N ASN A 359 3.53 23.37 8.40
CA ASN A 359 4.00 22.75 9.63
C ASN A 359 5.42 23.20 10.00
N ARG A 360 6.32 23.29 9.04
CA ARG A 360 7.70 23.75 9.26
C ARG A 360 7.78 25.17 9.80
N VAL A 361 7.04 26.11 9.21
CA VAL A 361 6.98 27.51 9.69
C VAL A 361 6.49 27.58 11.14
N ILE A 362 5.59 26.69 11.55
CA ILE A 362 5.05 26.64 12.90
C ILE A 362 6.06 26.07 13.90
N THR A 363 6.73 24.98 13.52
CA THR A 363 7.61 24.22 14.43
C THR A 363 9.00 24.83 14.56
N SER A 364 9.54 25.44 13.50
CA SER A 364 10.93 25.91 13.44
C SER A 364 11.04 27.29 12.74
N PRO A 365 10.51 28.36 13.34
CA PRO A 365 10.43 29.65 12.68
C PRO A 365 11.78 30.35 12.46
N ASP A 366 12.83 30.11 13.25
CA ASP A 366 14.04 30.90 13.28
C ASP A 366 15.38 30.16 13.50
N THR A 367 15.42 28.82 13.44
CA THR A 367 16.66 28.06 13.65
C THR A 367 17.25 27.53 12.34
N PRO A 368 18.52 27.81 12.02
CA PRO A 368 19.21 27.09 10.94
C PRO A 368 19.43 25.64 11.40
N VAL A 369 18.62 24.73 10.90
CA VAL A 369 18.79 23.29 11.16
C VAL A 369 19.77 22.74 10.12
N THR A 370 20.71 21.91 10.55
CA THR A 370 21.61 21.20 9.62
C THR A 370 20.80 20.25 8.74
N GLU A 371 21.26 19.98 7.51
CA GLU A 371 20.56 19.03 6.61
C GLU A 371 20.33 17.67 7.25
N SER A 372 21.31 17.18 7.99
CA SER A 372 21.22 15.89 8.68
C SER A 372 20.15 15.87 9.77
N GLU A 373 20.01 16.96 10.52
CA GLU A 373 18.95 17.11 11.53
C GLU A 373 17.58 17.24 10.90
N GLU A 374 17.46 17.96 9.79
CA GLU A 374 16.20 18.07 9.03
C GLU A 374 15.75 16.71 8.47
N ILE A 375 16.67 15.95 7.89
CA ILE A 375 16.41 14.58 7.43
C ILE A 375 15.94 13.71 8.59
N TYR A 376 16.68 13.71 9.70
CA TYR A 376 16.33 12.89 10.87
C TYR A 376 14.97 13.26 11.45
N ASN A 377 14.70 14.56 11.64
CA ASN A 377 13.45 15.05 12.20
C ASN A 377 12.26 14.74 11.28
N THR A 378 12.41 14.91 9.97
CA THR A 378 11.36 14.59 8.99
C THR A 378 11.03 13.09 9.02
N VAL A 379 12.04 12.23 9.01
CA VAL A 379 11.87 10.77 9.08
C VAL A 379 11.23 10.36 10.40
N MET A 380 11.67 10.90 11.52
CA MET A 380 11.14 10.62 12.86
C MET A 380 9.66 11.00 12.96
N ASN A 381 9.26 12.16 12.43
CA ASN A 381 7.88 12.62 12.44
C ASN A 381 6.98 11.69 11.59
N VAL A 382 7.43 11.33 10.37
CA VAL A 382 6.68 10.42 9.49
C VAL A 382 6.52 9.04 10.14
N TYR A 383 7.58 8.52 10.75
CA TYR A 383 7.51 7.26 11.50
C TYR A 383 6.55 7.36 12.70
N GLY A 384 6.60 8.45 13.45
CA GLY A 384 5.70 8.69 14.59
C GLY A 384 4.23 8.70 14.20
N ASP A 385 3.91 9.28 13.03
CA ASP A 385 2.55 9.28 12.49
C ASP A 385 2.10 7.86 12.07
N GLU A 386 2.97 7.11 11.40
CA GLU A 386 2.66 5.72 11.04
C GLU A 386 2.55 4.83 12.28
N TYR A 387 3.40 5.05 13.30
CA TYR A 387 3.32 4.33 14.58
C TYR A 387 1.96 4.55 15.29
N LYS A 388 1.48 5.80 15.36
CA LYS A 388 0.17 6.12 15.94
C LYS A 388 -0.99 5.44 15.18
N LYS A 389 -0.94 5.42 13.84
CA LYS A 389 -1.95 4.75 13.01
C LYS A 389 -1.99 3.25 13.28
N VAL A 390 -0.83 2.61 13.25
CA VAL A 390 -0.71 1.17 13.53
C VAL A 390 -1.14 0.85 14.97
N GLN A 391 -0.80 1.71 15.94
CA GLN A 391 -1.19 1.55 17.32
C GLN A 391 -2.71 1.62 17.53
N ALA A 392 -3.37 2.53 16.80
CA ALA A 392 -4.84 2.69 16.86
C ALA A 392 -5.57 1.48 16.23
N GLU A 393 -5.03 0.92 15.15
CA GLU A 393 -5.63 -0.20 14.41
C GLU A 393 -4.60 -1.30 14.09
N PRO A 394 -4.08 -2.02 15.07
CA PRO A 394 -2.97 -2.94 14.88
C PRO A 394 -3.28 -4.15 13.97
N ASN A 395 -4.55 -4.49 13.82
CA ASN A 395 -5.00 -5.61 12.96
C ASN A 395 -5.34 -5.16 11.53
N SER A 396 -5.42 -3.86 11.29
CA SER A 396 -5.78 -3.32 9.96
C SER A 396 -4.64 -3.40 8.94
N TRP A 397 -3.40 -3.60 9.40
CA TRP A 397 -2.19 -3.56 8.58
C TRP A 397 -1.20 -4.69 8.89
N PRO A 398 -1.59 -5.98 8.94
CA PRO A 398 -0.59 -7.01 9.14
C PRO A 398 0.30 -7.08 7.89
N PRO A 399 1.61 -6.71 7.97
CA PRO A 399 2.50 -6.90 6.84
C PRO A 399 2.68 -8.38 6.58
N ASN A 400 2.92 -8.76 5.32
CA ASN A 400 3.31 -10.12 5.01
C ASN A 400 4.79 -10.39 5.37
N ALA A 401 5.23 -11.63 5.20
CA ALA A 401 6.59 -12.03 5.53
C ALA A 401 7.66 -11.27 4.72
N GLU A 402 7.36 -10.87 3.48
CA GLU A 402 8.27 -10.11 2.62
C GLU A 402 8.44 -8.66 3.11
N GLN A 403 7.35 -8.04 3.51
CA GLN A 403 7.39 -6.68 4.07
C GLN A 403 8.12 -6.64 5.41
N LEU A 404 7.93 -7.67 6.26
CA LEU A 404 8.70 -7.80 7.50
C LEU A 404 10.18 -8.04 7.22
N ALA A 405 10.51 -8.85 6.21
CA ALA A 405 11.88 -9.07 5.79
C ALA A 405 12.53 -7.78 5.27
N LEU A 406 11.80 -6.98 4.50
CA LEU A 406 12.27 -5.67 4.02
C LEU A 406 12.56 -4.70 5.17
N ALA A 407 11.67 -4.60 6.15
CA ALA A 407 11.89 -3.77 7.33
C ALA A 407 13.11 -4.23 8.12
N LEU A 408 13.29 -5.56 8.26
CA LEU A 408 14.45 -6.16 8.90
C LEU A 408 15.74 -5.90 8.11
N GLU A 409 15.71 -6.00 6.78
CA GLU A 409 16.83 -5.70 5.89
C GLU A 409 17.33 -4.26 6.09
N VAL A 410 16.40 -3.30 6.09
CA VAL A 410 16.73 -1.88 6.29
C VAL A 410 17.32 -1.66 7.68
N TRP A 411 16.75 -2.28 8.71
CA TRP A 411 17.27 -2.18 10.07
C TRP A 411 18.66 -2.82 10.21
N LEU A 412 18.86 -4.05 9.73
CA LEU A 412 20.16 -4.73 9.77
C LEU A 412 21.24 -3.97 8.97
N SER A 413 20.84 -3.39 7.83
CA SER A 413 21.75 -2.53 7.03
C SER A 413 22.14 -1.24 7.73
N SER A 414 21.46 -0.85 8.81
CA SER A 414 21.84 0.28 9.67
C SER A 414 22.83 -0.12 10.76
N ILE A 415 23.08 -1.41 10.98
CA ILE A 415 24.02 -1.95 11.95
C ILE A 415 25.41 -2.00 11.31
N GLU A 416 26.40 -1.47 12.01
CA GLU A 416 27.77 -1.49 11.52
C GLU A 416 28.28 -2.92 11.35
N SER A 417 28.98 -3.17 10.24
CA SER A 417 29.57 -4.48 9.89
C SER A 417 28.56 -5.59 9.55
N PHE A 418 27.25 -5.28 9.42
CA PHE A 418 26.29 -6.27 8.91
C PHE A 418 26.12 -6.11 7.39
N THR A 419 26.33 -7.19 6.66
CA THR A 419 26.15 -7.22 5.20
C THR A 419 25.00 -8.16 4.87
N VAL A 420 23.96 -7.64 4.23
CA VAL A 420 22.81 -8.43 3.76
C VAL A 420 23.20 -9.18 2.49
N SER A 421 22.83 -10.45 2.39
CA SER A 421 23.00 -11.29 1.21
C SER A 421 21.65 -11.74 0.65
N GLU A 422 21.59 -11.96 -0.66
CA GLU A 422 20.40 -12.49 -1.32
C GLU A 422 20.09 -13.93 -0.83
N THR A 423 18.81 -14.24 -0.64
CA THR A 423 18.37 -15.58 -0.27
C THR A 423 17.68 -16.27 -1.45
N LYS A 424 17.92 -17.57 -1.59
CA LYS A 424 17.31 -18.41 -2.64
C LYS A 424 16.20 -19.33 -2.09
N GLY A 425 15.51 -18.95 -1.02
CA GLY A 425 14.57 -19.86 -0.39
C GLY A 425 13.19 -19.29 -0.13
N LYS A 426 12.15 -20.11 -0.24
CA LYS A 426 10.76 -19.72 0.05
C LYS A 426 10.57 -19.23 1.49
N TYR A 427 11.29 -19.78 2.45
CA TYR A 427 11.09 -19.52 3.89
C TYR A 427 12.18 -18.65 4.51
N ILE A 428 13.44 -18.80 4.10
CA ILE A 428 14.51 -17.89 4.50
C ILE A 428 14.40 -16.65 3.62
N ARG A 429 13.84 -15.59 4.17
CA ARG A 429 13.56 -14.35 3.42
C ARG A 429 14.71 -13.36 3.47
N LEU A 430 15.61 -13.52 4.41
CA LEU A 430 16.76 -12.65 4.58
C LEU A 430 17.92 -13.45 5.15
N ALA A 431 19.11 -13.28 4.59
CA ALA A 431 20.36 -13.76 5.16
C ALA A 431 21.41 -12.66 5.14
N GLY A 432 22.46 -12.82 5.94
CA GLY A 432 23.54 -11.84 5.99
C GLY A 432 24.76 -12.35 6.74
N LEU A 433 25.78 -11.51 6.76
CA LEU A 433 27.06 -11.74 7.42
C LEU A 433 27.31 -10.62 8.43
N HIS A 434 27.79 -10.98 9.60
CA HIS A 434 28.38 -10.06 10.56
C HIS A 434 29.73 -10.61 11.00
N GLY A 435 30.81 -9.99 10.57
CA GLY A 435 32.14 -10.61 10.58
C GLY A 435 32.14 -11.89 9.73
N ASP A 436 32.66 -12.97 10.27
CA ASP A 436 32.70 -14.28 9.59
C ASP A 436 31.44 -15.14 9.83
N LYS A 437 30.50 -14.63 10.61
CA LYS A 437 29.33 -15.38 11.03
C LYS A 437 28.15 -15.13 10.09
N LYS A 438 27.52 -16.23 9.62
CA LYS A 438 26.31 -16.19 8.80
C LYS A 438 25.06 -16.16 9.66
N PHE A 439 24.09 -15.40 9.22
CA PHE A 439 22.78 -15.24 9.84
C PHE A 439 21.68 -15.50 8.82
N ALA A 440 20.61 -16.14 9.25
CA ALA A 440 19.39 -16.28 8.47
C ALA A 440 18.17 -15.85 9.28
N PHE A 441 17.19 -15.26 8.62
CA PHE A 441 15.96 -14.78 9.25
C PHE A 441 14.75 -15.34 8.51
N ILE A 442 13.82 -15.88 9.29
CA ILE A 442 12.59 -16.52 8.82
C ILE A 442 11.40 -15.77 9.45
N PRO A 443 10.97 -14.63 8.89
CA PRO A 443 9.75 -13.98 9.32
C PRO A 443 8.54 -14.81 8.85
N ILE A 444 7.66 -15.16 9.77
CA ILE A 444 6.46 -15.95 9.50
C ILE A 444 5.22 -15.22 10.00
N THR A 445 4.29 -14.99 9.09
CA THR A 445 2.94 -14.48 9.36
C THR A 445 1.86 -15.55 9.14
N ALA A 446 2.27 -16.73 8.66
CA ALA A 446 1.36 -17.82 8.31
C ALA A 446 0.71 -18.46 9.54
N LYS A 447 -0.59 -18.70 9.45
CA LYS A 447 -1.42 -19.36 10.46
C LYS A 447 -1.54 -20.88 10.24
N ALA A 448 -0.88 -21.45 9.22
CA ALA A 448 -0.95 -22.87 8.89
C ALA A 448 0.24 -23.66 9.46
N HIS A 449 -0.05 -24.77 10.16
CA HIS A 449 0.98 -25.61 10.80
C HIS A 449 2.00 -26.20 9.81
N ALA A 450 1.59 -26.51 8.59
CA ALA A 450 2.46 -27.07 7.56
C ALA A 450 3.52 -26.06 7.12
N THR A 451 3.14 -24.80 6.92
CA THR A 451 4.04 -23.70 6.55
C THR A 451 5.06 -23.43 7.65
N VAL A 452 4.61 -23.39 8.91
CA VAL A 452 5.50 -23.23 10.07
C VAL A 452 6.51 -24.39 10.16
N SER A 453 6.03 -25.63 10.01
CA SER A 453 6.90 -26.81 10.02
C SER A 453 7.94 -26.79 8.91
N ALA A 454 7.55 -26.40 7.70
CA ALA A 454 8.46 -26.31 6.55
C ALA A 454 9.50 -25.19 6.73
N ALA A 455 9.09 -24.05 7.28
CA ALA A 455 9.97 -22.92 7.58
C ALA A 455 11.05 -23.28 8.62
N LEU A 456 10.65 -23.95 9.71
CA LEU A 456 11.59 -24.43 10.74
C LEU A 456 12.57 -25.47 10.18
N LYS A 457 12.10 -26.38 9.31
CA LYS A 457 12.98 -27.35 8.62
C LYS A 457 13.99 -26.63 7.71
N ALA A 458 13.57 -25.60 6.98
CA ALA A 458 14.48 -24.79 6.15
C ALA A 458 15.57 -24.12 7.00
N GLY A 459 15.22 -23.59 8.18
CA GLY A 459 16.21 -23.03 9.11
C GLY A 459 17.20 -24.06 9.63
N MET A 460 16.74 -25.26 9.99
CA MET A 460 17.63 -26.36 10.39
C MET A 460 18.56 -26.78 9.24
N SER A 461 18.04 -26.85 8.01
CA SER A 461 18.87 -27.16 6.84
C SER A 461 19.95 -26.10 6.61
N PHE A 462 19.62 -24.81 6.78
CA PHE A 462 20.59 -23.72 6.69
C PHE A 462 21.71 -23.85 7.73
N MET A 463 21.36 -24.12 8.99
CA MET A 463 22.37 -24.28 10.05
C MET A 463 23.25 -25.52 9.84
N ASN A 464 22.72 -26.58 9.23
CA ASN A 464 23.48 -27.78 8.87
C ASN A 464 24.42 -27.50 7.67
N GLU A 465 23.97 -26.72 6.67
CA GLU A 465 24.77 -26.34 5.51
C GLU A 465 25.91 -25.38 5.89
N TYR A 466 25.65 -24.50 6.86
CA TYR A 466 26.61 -23.50 7.34
C TYR A 466 26.87 -23.68 8.85
N PRO A 467 27.76 -24.62 9.25
CA PRO A 467 28.10 -24.83 10.66
C PRO A 467 28.58 -23.55 11.35
N GLY A 468 28.05 -23.26 12.54
CA GLY A 468 28.33 -22.03 13.28
C GLY A 468 27.48 -20.82 12.88
N SER A 469 26.61 -20.96 11.90
CA SER A 469 25.60 -19.93 11.58
C SER A 469 24.50 -19.85 12.63
N GLU A 470 23.79 -18.72 12.66
CA GLU A 470 22.60 -18.53 13.50
C GLU A 470 21.36 -18.33 12.62
N CYS A 471 20.25 -18.91 13.04
CA CYS A 471 18.98 -18.79 12.34
C CYS A 471 17.90 -18.29 13.30
N PHE A 472 17.17 -17.25 12.88
CA PHE A 472 16.11 -16.60 13.66
C PHE A 472 14.75 -16.88 13.02
N TYR A 473 13.93 -17.62 13.75
CA TYR A 473 12.51 -17.77 13.43
C TYR A 473 11.74 -16.64 14.13
N ILE A 474 11.04 -15.81 13.37
CA ILE A 474 10.37 -14.61 13.87
C ILE A 474 8.88 -14.76 13.63
N SER A 475 8.08 -14.76 14.69
CA SER A 475 6.64 -14.93 14.65
C SER A 475 5.91 -13.87 15.45
N GLU A 476 4.71 -13.51 15.00
CA GLU A 476 3.83 -12.55 15.68
C GLU A 476 3.03 -13.17 16.83
N ASP A 477 2.84 -14.48 16.82
CA ASP A 477 1.91 -15.16 17.73
C ASP A 477 2.61 -16.16 18.64
N LYS A 478 2.23 -16.14 19.92
CA LYS A 478 2.68 -17.10 20.94
C LYS A 478 2.21 -18.53 20.66
N THR A 479 1.29 -18.70 19.74
CA THR A 479 0.53 -19.94 19.65
C THR A 479 0.81 -20.70 18.38
N HIS A 480 1.84 -21.49 18.42
CA HIS A 480 1.60 -22.80 17.84
C HIS A 480 0.53 -23.46 18.70
N LYS A 481 -0.71 -23.53 18.19
CA LYS A 481 -1.83 -24.20 18.88
C LYS A 481 -1.30 -25.51 19.47
N LYS A 482 -1.68 -25.86 20.70
CA LYS A 482 -1.24 -27.12 21.33
C LYS A 482 -1.50 -28.35 20.45
N THR A 483 -2.50 -28.25 19.57
CA THR A 483 -2.87 -29.25 18.56
C THR A 483 -1.86 -29.40 17.42
N TRP A 484 -0.96 -28.43 17.21
CA TRP A 484 0.06 -28.47 16.16
C TRP A 484 1.30 -29.26 16.57
N LYS A 485 1.11 -30.55 16.91
CA LYS A 485 2.16 -31.43 17.46
C LYS A 485 3.45 -31.39 16.63
N GLN A 486 3.35 -31.51 15.30
CA GLN A 486 4.51 -31.56 14.42
C GLN A 486 5.25 -30.21 14.33
N ALA A 487 4.54 -29.10 14.32
CA ALA A 487 5.16 -27.78 14.31
C ALA A 487 5.88 -27.50 15.62
N ASN A 488 5.26 -27.87 16.76
CA ASN A 488 5.87 -27.73 18.08
C ASN A 488 7.10 -28.64 18.26
N GLU A 489 7.08 -29.86 17.71
CA GLU A 489 8.24 -30.75 17.69
C GLU A 489 9.37 -30.16 16.82
N ASN A 490 9.06 -29.66 15.64
CA ASN A 490 10.04 -29.01 14.77
C ASN A 490 10.62 -27.74 15.40
N LEU A 491 9.82 -26.97 16.15
CA LEU A 491 10.32 -25.81 16.89
C LEU A 491 11.35 -26.22 17.94
N ARG A 492 11.06 -27.25 18.74
CA ARG A 492 12.02 -27.78 19.72
C ARG A 492 13.31 -28.29 19.05
N LYS A 493 13.18 -28.99 17.91
CA LYS A 493 14.35 -29.48 17.15
C LYS A 493 15.17 -28.28 16.62
N PHE A 494 14.51 -27.24 16.15
CA PHE A 494 15.15 -26.01 15.66
C PHE A 494 15.92 -25.29 16.78
N GLU A 495 15.31 -25.13 17.96
CA GLU A 495 15.96 -24.53 19.14
C GLU A 495 17.13 -25.39 19.64
N ASN A 496 16.96 -26.71 19.69
CA ASN A 496 18.03 -27.63 20.06
C ASN A 496 19.21 -27.65 19.07
N ALA A 497 18.95 -27.32 17.80
CA ALA A 497 19.98 -27.14 16.79
C ALA A 497 20.69 -25.76 16.85
N GLY A 498 20.33 -24.92 17.81
CA GLY A 498 20.91 -23.58 18.00
C GLY A 498 20.16 -22.44 17.29
N GLY A 499 18.95 -22.70 16.79
CA GLY A 499 18.07 -21.68 16.25
C GLY A 499 17.39 -20.86 17.36
N TYR A 500 17.03 -19.63 17.04
CA TYR A 500 16.36 -18.71 17.97
C TYR A 500 14.93 -18.44 17.53
N ALA A 501 13.97 -18.74 18.40
CA ALA A 501 12.57 -18.38 18.19
C ALA A 501 12.29 -17.02 18.85
N LEU A 502 12.04 -16.00 18.04
CA LEU A 502 11.68 -14.65 18.47
C LEU A 502 10.18 -14.45 18.29
N ILE A 503 9.48 -14.21 19.38
CA ILE A 503 8.06 -13.87 19.35
C ILE A 503 7.93 -12.39 19.60
N LEU A 504 7.35 -11.68 18.63
CA LEU A 504 7.18 -10.25 18.70
C LEU A 504 6.10 -9.90 19.73
N ASP A 505 6.46 -9.15 20.75
CA ASP A 505 5.47 -8.52 21.62
C ASP A 505 4.68 -7.43 20.88
N LYS A 506 3.59 -6.96 21.49
CA LYS A 506 2.71 -5.98 20.86
C LYS A 506 3.45 -4.70 20.48
N SER A 507 4.37 -4.21 21.28
CA SER A 507 5.10 -2.96 21.05
C SER A 507 6.10 -3.11 19.90
N THR A 508 6.84 -4.20 19.89
CA THR A 508 7.80 -4.53 18.84
C THR A 508 7.09 -4.75 17.51
N ARG A 509 5.94 -5.45 17.52
CA ARG A 509 5.10 -5.63 16.33
C ARG A 509 4.64 -4.29 15.75
N ILE A 510 4.14 -3.37 16.58
CA ILE A 510 3.74 -2.04 16.14
C ILE A 510 4.93 -1.29 15.51
N SER A 511 6.10 -1.37 16.12
CA SER A 511 7.32 -0.73 15.60
C SER A 511 7.73 -1.29 14.23
N TRP A 512 7.65 -2.61 14.04
CA TRP A 512 7.94 -3.24 12.75
C TRP A 512 6.95 -2.81 11.66
N TYR A 513 5.66 -2.78 11.99
CA TYR A 513 4.61 -2.37 11.07
C TYR A 513 4.76 -0.89 10.68
N ALA A 514 5.06 -0.04 11.65
CA ALA A 514 5.31 1.38 11.41
C ALA A 514 6.55 1.62 10.54
N LEU A 515 7.64 0.85 10.76
CA LEU A 515 8.82 0.92 9.91
C LEU A 515 8.52 0.43 8.49
N THR A 516 7.74 -0.63 8.34
CA THR A 516 7.30 -1.11 7.02
C THR A 516 6.48 -0.02 6.30
N ALA A 517 5.57 0.64 7.01
CA ALA A 517 4.77 1.73 6.45
C ALA A 517 5.64 2.94 6.05
N LEU A 518 6.63 3.31 6.86
CA LEU A 518 7.60 4.35 6.54
C LEU A 518 8.39 4.01 5.27
N ILE A 519 8.93 2.78 5.17
CA ILE A 519 9.68 2.33 3.99
C ILE A 519 8.81 2.41 2.74
N ASN A 520 7.58 1.92 2.81
CA ASN A 520 6.64 2.00 1.70
C ASN A 520 6.39 3.45 1.26
N ARG A 521 6.23 4.39 2.21
CA ARG A 521 6.07 5.82 1.88
C ARG A 521 7.30 6.42 1.20
N ILE A 522 8.50 6.03 1.64
CA ILE A 522 9.75 6.47 1.03
C ILE A 522 9.89 5.91 -0.39
N ASP A 523 9.65 4.62 -0.55
CA ASP A 523 9.71 3.96 -1.85
C ASP A 523 8.68 4.51 -2.85
N ASN A 524 7.56 5.02 -2.33
CA ASN A 524 6.51 5.69 -3.11
C ASN A 524 6.82 7.17 -3.39
N GLY A 525 7.95 7.71 -2.89
CA GLY A 525 8.27 9.13 -3.00
C GLY A 525 7.34 10.04 -2.19
N ASP A 526 6.71 9.51 -1.15
CA ASP A 526 5.74 10.20 -0.32
C ASP A 526 6.37 11.01 0.83
N VAL A 527 7.68 10.96 0.98
CA VAL A 527 8.43 11.69 2.01
C VAL A 527 9.34 12.72 1.33
N ASN A 528 8.99 13.99 1.47
CA ASN A 528 9.78 15.09 0.92
C ASN A 528 10.74 15.64 1.98
N LEU A 529 11.97 15.90 1.57
CA LEU A 529 12.99 16.57 2.36
C LEU A 529 13.16 17.99 1.83
N TYR A 530 13.04 18.97 2.70
CA TYR A 530 13.18 20.41 2.40
C TYR A 530 14.51 20.90 2.95
N LEU A 531 15.57 20.65 2.20
CA LEU A 531 16.94 20.88 2.63
C LEU A 531 17.45 22.26 2.15
N PRO A 532 18.39 22.87 2.86
CA PRO A 532 19.07 24.08 2.40
C PRO A 532 19.72 23.92 1.01
N SER A 533 20.18 22.72 0.67
CA SER A 533 20.75 22.40 -0.65
C SER A 533 19.73 22.21 -1.77
N GLY A 534 18.43 22.12 -1.44
CA GLY A 534 17.34 21.91 -2.36
C GLY A 534 16.37 20.81 -1.95
N ASN A 535 15.15 20.90 -2.44
CA ASN A 535 14.09 19.94 -2.10
C ASN A 535 14.29 18.64 -2.88
N ARG A 536 14.12 17.50 -2.22
CA ARG A 536 14.12 16.16 -2.83
C ARG A 536 13.26 15.19 -2.06
N THR A 537 12.94 14.06 -2.66
CA THR A 537 12.30 12.95 -1.94
C THR A 537 13.33 12.19 -1.09
N ALA A 538 12.88 11.68 0.05
CA ALA A 538 13.70 10.83 0.89
C ALA A 538 14.00 9.49 0.21
N THR A 539 15.17 8.94 0.49
CA THR A 539 15.61 7.61 0.05
C THR A 539 15.78 6.69 1.24
N ARG A 540 15.92 5.38 1.01
CA ARG A 540 16.24 4.41 2.08
C ARG A 540 17.58 4.71 2.76
N GLY A 541 18.50 5.43 2.09
CA GLY A 541 19.75 5.89 2.69
C GLY A 541 19.54 6.92 3.79
N ASP A 542 18.55 7.80 3.62
CA ASP A 542 18.26 8.90 4.55
C ASP A 542 17.71 8.42 5.90
N ILE A 543 17.07 7.25 5.94
CA ILE A 543 16.48 6.73 7.19
C ILE A 543 17.45 5.93 8.06
N LYS A 544 18.64 5.61 7.58
CA LYS A 544 19.58 4.75 8.31
C LYS A 544 19.90 5.27 9.71
N ALA A 545 20.16 6.57 9.85
CA ALA A 545 20.46 7.20 11.15
C ALA A 545 19.29 7.07 12.13
N PHE A 546 18.07 7.23 11.67
CA PHE A 546 16.87 7.04 12.49
C PHE A 546 16.64 5.57 12.81
N VAL A 547 16.69 4.69 11.80
CA VAL A 547 16.39 3.25 11.95
C VAL A 547 17.37 2.56 12.90
N SER A 548 18.64 3.00 12.96
CA SER A 548 19.62 2.50 13.93
C SER A 548 19.24 2.76 15.40
N THR A 549 18.32 3.71 15.66
CA THR A 549 17.81 3.97 17.01
C THR A 549 16.65 3.05 17.41
N LEU A 550 16.03 2.36 16.45
CA LEU A 550 14.91 1.47 16.71
C LEU A 550 15.39 0.13 17.30
N LYS A 551 14.65 -0.38 18.27
CA LYS A 551 14.88 -1.70 18.87
C LYS A 551 13.87 -2.70 18.31
N LEU A 552 14.11 -3.18 17.09
CA LEU A 552 13.21 -4.17 16.46
C LEU A 552 13.44 -5.58 16.97
N ILE A 553 14.67 -5.93 17.32
CA ILE A 553 15.04 -7.21 17.93
C ILE A 553 15.96 -6.89 19.10
N ASP A 554 15.86 -7.66 20.19
CA ASP A 554 16.83 -7.54 21.28
C ASP A 554 18.23 -7.89 20.75
N THR A 555 19.08 -6.89 20.64
CA THR A 555 20.46 -7.05 20.14
C THR A 555 21.31 -7.98 20.99
N LYS A 556 20.94 -8.21 22.27
CA LYS A 556 21.57 -9.23 23.10
C LYS A 556 21.30 -10.64 22.56
N ALA A 557 20.13 -10.87 21.96
CA ALA A 557 19.81 -12.14 21.29
C ALA A 557 20.67 -12.34 20.04
N LEU A 558 21.04 -11.27 19.35
CA LEU A 558 21.93 -11.30 18.19
C LEU A 558 23.42 -11.41 18.55
N LYS A 559 23.77 -11.36 19.84
CA LYS A 559 25.16 -11.40 20.35
C LYS A 559 26.12 -10.38 19.70
N PHE A 560 25.57 -9.36 19.05
CA PHE A 560 26.36 -8.21 18.62
C PHE A 560 25.77 -6.94 19.21
N SER A 561 26.62 -6.07 19.75
CA SER A 561 26.20 -4.77 20.22
C SER A 561 26.03 -3.86 19.00
N PRO A 562 24.92 -3.13 18.87
CA PRO A 562 24.90 -2.00 17.95
C PRO A 562 25.99 -1.05 18.43
N ALA A 563 26.91 -0.72 17.54
CA ALA A 563 27.90 0.31 17.85
C ALA A 563 27.13 1.56 18.27
N SER A 564 27.45 2.10 19.45
CA SER A 564 26.91 3.37 19.88
C SER A 564 27.40 4.41 18.87
N VAL A 565 26.56 4.77 17.91
CA VAL A 565 26.86 5.83 16.95
C VAL A 565 26.95 7.13 17.76
N LYS A 566 28.14 7.49 18.18
CA LYS A 566 28.45 8.87 18.55
C LYS A 566 28.36 9.66 17.24
N TYR A 567 27.25 10.32 17.05
CA TYR A 567 27.04 11.26 15.96
C TYR A 567 28.10 12.37 16.10
N SER A 568 29.08 12.37 15.22
CA SER A 568 30.02 13.46 15.04
C SER A 568 29.63 14.20 13.75
N PRO A 569 29.26 15.48 13.81
CA PRO A 569 28.75 16.23 12.67
C PRO A 569 29.77 16.53 11.58
N ASP A 570 31.04 16.29 11.80
CA ASP A 570 32.11 16.76 10.92
C ASP A 570 32.97 15.63 10.35
N ALA A 571 32.57 15.08 9.20
CA ALA A 571 33.48 14.63 8.17
C ALA A 571 32.72 14.33 6.85
N PRO A 572 33.10 14.89 5.71
CA PRO A 572 32.53 14.50 4.41
C PRO A 572 33.01 13.09 4.08
N LYS A 573 32.20 12.08 4.35
CA LYS A 573 32.48 10.71 3.94
C LYS A 573 32.23 10.58 2.44
N LYS A 574 33.31 10.29 1.70
CA LYS A 574 33.25 9.80 0.33
C LYS A 574 32.26 8.64 0.26
N SER A 575 31.35 8.69 -0.72
CA SER A 575 30.43 7.60 -1.04
C SER A 575 31.15 6.26 -1.10
N PRO A 576 30.59 5.16 -0.58
CA PRO A 576 31.22 3.85 -0.68
C PRO A 576 31.36 3.50 -2.17
N LYS A 577 32.59 3.32 -2.62
CA LYS A 577 32.86 2.71 -3.93
C LYS A 577 32.35 1.27 -3.84
N VAL A 578 31.32 0.97 -4.59
CA VAL A 578 30.94 -0.42 -4.85
C VAL A 578 32.09 -1.04 -5.62
N TYR A 579 32.80 -1.96 -5.00
CA TYR A 579 33.88 -2.72 -5.66
C TYR A 579 33.22 -3.76 -6.57
N TYR A 580 33.00 -3.40 -7.82
CA TYR A 580 32.81 -4.40 -8.85
C TYR A 580 34.18 -4.97 -9.21
N ASP A 581 34.25 -6.29 -9.46
CA ASP A 581 35.37 -6.82 -10.21
C ASP A 581 35.42 -6.06 -11.56
N SER A 582 36.39 -5.15 -11.67
CA SER A 582 36.48 -4.24 -12.80
C SER A 582 36.57 -4.97 -14.14
N LYS A 583 37.13 -6.19 -14.13
CA LYS A 583 37.25 -7.04 -15.30
C LYS A 583 35.91 -7.64 -15.69
N LEU A 584 35.17 -8.20 -14.71
CA LEU A 584 33.84 -8.77 -14.94
C LEU A 584 32.84 -7.69 -15.44
N PHE A 585 32.91 -6.48 -14.88
CA PHE A 585 32.08 -5.36 -15.31
C PHE A 585 32.43 -4.97 -16.78
N ALA A 586 33.72 -4.79 -17.10
CA ALA A 586 34.17 -4.45 -18.45
C ALA A 586 33.77 -5.50 -19.48
N ASP A 587 34.02 -6.77 -19.20
CA ASP A 587 33.70 -7.87 -20.10
C ASP A 587 32.20 -8.02 -20.32
N THR A 588 31.40 -7.89 -19.27
CA THR A 588 29.93 -7.94 -19.38
C THR A 588 29.40 -6.74 -20.16
N LEU A 589 29.89 -5.53 -19.90
CA LEU A 589 29.46 -4.32 -20.60
C LEU A 589 29.86 -4.40 -22.10
N ARG A 590 31.09 -4.88 -22.41
CA ARG A 590 31.55 -5.11 -23.78
C ARG A 590 30.63 -6.09 -24.52
N ASN A 591 30.31 -7.22 -23.91
CA ASN A 591 29.44 -8.24 -24.49
C ASN A 591 28.02 -7.69 -24.76
N ILE A 592 27.48 -6.88 -23.86
CA ILE A 592 26.16 -6.25 -24.01
C ILE A 592 26.18 -5.26 -25.20
N ILE A 593 27.18 -4.41 -25.29
CA ILE A 593 27.30 -3.44 -26.39
C ILE A 593 27.51 -4.15 -27.74
N THR A 594 28.34 -5.16 -27.77
CA THR A 594 28.67 -5.92 -29.02
C THR A 594 27.45 -6.70 -29.51
N ALA A 595 26.59 -7.21 -28.60
CA ALA A 595 25.35 -7.89 -28.93
C ALA A 595 24.23 -6.94 -29.42
N SER A 596 24.39 -5.63 -29.24
CA SER A 596 23.44 -4.65 -29.77
C SER A 596 23.56 -4.52 -31.30
N PRO A 597 22.46 -4.50 -32.07
CA PRO A 597 22.48 -4.41 -33.51
C PRO A 597 23.25 -3.21 -34.05
N VAL A 598 23.27 -2.11 -33.33
CA VAL A 598 23.99 -0.88 -33.70
C VAL A 598 25.30 -0.69 -32.95
N LYS A 599 25.71 -1.64 -32.11
CA LYS A 599 26.94 -1.61 -31.28
C LYS A 599 27.07 -0.32 -30.43
N ILE A 600 25.95 0.32 -30.13
CA ILE A 600 25.85 1.53 -29.32
C ILE A 600 24.63 1.35 -28.38
N LEU A 601 24.78 1.75 -27.12
CA LEU A 601 23.70 1.73 -26.14
C LEU A 601 23.63 3.07 -25.39
N THR A 602 22.44 3.46 -24.96
CA THR A 602 22.32 4.54 -23.97
C THR A 602 22.83 4.06 -22.61
N ALA A 603 23.37 4.96 -21.81
CA ALA A 603 23.87 4.64 -20.47
C ALA A 603 22.80 3.98 -19.59
N ASP A 604 21.53 4.40 -19.73
CA ASP A 604 20.40 3.82 -19.02
C ASP A 604 20.12 2.37 -19.44
N LYS A 605 20.12 2.11 -20.75
CA LYS A 605 19.93 0.76 -21.30
C LYS A 605 21.08 -0.18 -20.93
N ALA A 606 22.32 0.34 -20.93
CA ALA A 606 23.48 -0.42 -20.49
C ALA A 606 23.38 -0.80 -19.00
N ALA A 607 22.96 0.12 -18.15
CA ALA A 607 22.73 -0.13 -16.72
C ALA A 607 21.65 -1.20 -16.48
N ALA A 608 20.51 -1.10 -17.18
CA ALA A 608 19.43 -2.08 -17.10
C ALA A 608 19.89 -3.49 -17.52
N LEU A 609 20.63 -3.60 -18.63
CA LEU A 609 21.14 -4.88 -19.14
C LEU A 609 22.25 -5.49 -18.26
N LEU A 610 23.08 -4.65 -17.62
CA LEU A 610 24.05 -5.10 -16.62
C LEU A 610 23.33 -5.70 -15.41
N THR A 611 22.27 -5.02 -14.94
CA THR A 611 21.46 -5.49 -13.83
C THR A 611 20.78 -6.83 -14.12
N GLN A 612 20.24 -7.02 -15.33
CA GLN A 612 19.68 -8.30 -15.77
C GLN A 612 20.71 -9.45 -15.78
N ARG A 613 22.01 -9.14 -15.92
CA ARG A 613 23.10 -10.10 -15.86
C ARG A 613 23.77 -10.23 -14.49
N GLY A 614 23.09 -9.71 -13.43
CA GLY A 614 23.54 -9.83 -12.06
C GLY A 614 24.55 -8.76 -11.60
N ILE A 615 24.88 -7.78 -12.44
CA ILE A 615 25.75 -6.66 -12.07
C ILE A 615 24.88 -5.43 -11.81
N LYS A 616 24.57 -5.15 -10.55
CA LYS A 616 23.78 -3.96 -10.15
C LYS A 616 24.58 -2.68 -10.43
N ALA A 617 24.27 -2.00 -11.50
CA ALA A 617 24.89 -0.73 -11.85
C ALA A 617 23.82 0.28 -12.28
N ASN A 618 23.88 1.50 -11.74
CA ASN A 618 23.06 2.61 -12.21
C ASN A 618 23.75 3.38 -13.34
N ARG A 619 23.00 4.27 -14.00
CA ARG A 619 23.49 5.11 -15.10
C ARG A 619 24.79 5.84 -14.77
N ASN A 620 24.89 6.45 -13.58
CA ASN A 620 26.05 7.25 -13.21
C ASN A 620 27.28 6.38 -12.98
N GLU A 621 27.11 5.18 -12.45
CA GLU A 621 28.18 4.20 -12.27
C GLU A 621 28.70 3.70 -13.62
N VAL A 622 27.80 3.39 -14.56
CA VAL A 622 28.19 3.00 -15.91
C VAL A 622 28.94 4.13 -16.60
N VAL A 623 28.47 5.36 -16.53
CA VAL A 623 29.12 6.53 -17.12
C VAL A 623 30.50 6.79 -16.47
N SER A 624 30.58 6.68 -15.14
CA SER A 624 31.83 6.84 -14.41
C SER A 624 32.84 5.76 -14.78
N PHE A 625 32.38 4.50 -14.85
CA PHE A 625 33.21 3.37 -15.24
C PHE A 625 33.77 3.53 -16.67
N VAL A 626 32.91 3.87 -17.63
CA VAL A 626 33.30 4.09 -19.02
C VAL A 626 34.29 5.23 -19.16
N LYS A 627 34.12 6.33 -18.42
CA LYS A 627 35.10 7.44 -18.42
C LYS A 627 36.44 7.04 -17.83
N SER A 628 36.45 6.20 -16.79
CA SER A 628 37.70 5.68 -16.19
C SER A 628 38.39 4.62 -17.02
N ASN A 629 37.71 4.02 -18.01
CA ASN A 629 38.19 2.99 -18.91
C ASN A 629 38.06 3.46 -20.38
N SER A 630 38.53 4.67 -20.65
CA SER A 630 38.42 5.32 -21.98
C SER A 630 39.24 4.64 -23.10
N GLU A 631 40.14 3.74 -22.76
CA GLU A 631 40.86 2.89 -23.72
C GLU A 631 39.96 1.78 -24.30
N ASP A 632 39.00 1.29 -23.53
CA ASP A 632 38.10 0.21 -23.91
C ASP A 632 36.72 0.69 -24.37
N PHE A 633 36.28 1.86 -23.95
CA PHE A 633 34.96 2.39 -24.23
C PHE A 633 34.98 3.88 -24.57
N ARG A 634 33.99 4.32 -25.36
CA ARG A 634 33.76 5.74 -25.70
C ARG A 634 32.37 6.18 -25.39
N THR A 635 32.22 7.46 -25.03
CA THR A 635 30.90 8.09 -24.81
C THR A 635 30.66 9.19 -25.83
N TYR A 636 29.42 9.29 -26.29
CA TYR A 636 28.93 10.35 -27.16
C TYR A 636 27.66 10.95 -26.56
N ARG A 637 27.32 12.18 -26.96
CA ARG A 637 26.01 12.76 -26.66
C ARG A 637 25.15 12.73 -27.91
N SER A 638 23.91 12.20 -27.76
CA SER A 638 22.91 12.25 -28.82
C SER A 638 22.34 13.67 -28.99
N LYS A 639 21.60 13.90 -30.06
CA LYS A 639 20.84 15.16 -30.24
C LYS A 639 19.79 15.40 -29.16
N SER A 640 19.30 14.33 -28.51
CA SER A 640 18.40 14.37 -27.37
C SER A 640 19.12 14.48 -26.00
N ASN A 641 20.41 14.80 -25.99
CA ASN A 641 21.26 14.92 -24.80
C ASN A 641 21.45 13.64 -23.97
N GLU A 642 21.15 12.47 -24.54
CA GLU A 642 21.41 11.18 -23.92
C GLU A 642 22.90 10.79 -24.07
N ILE A 643 23.43 10.09 -23.05
CA ILE A 643 24.79 9.57 -23.10
C ILE A 643 24.78 8.20 -23.77
N LEU A 644 25.43 8.10 -24.93
CA LEU A 644 25.63 6.89 -25.70
C LEU A 644 27.00 6.29 -25.40
N ILE A 645 27.07 4.96 -25.32
CA ILE A 645 28.29 4.20 -25.02
C ILE A 645 28.55 3.21 -26.13
N THR A 646 29.79 3.13 -26.56
CA THR A 646 30.29 2.12 -27.51
C THR A 646 31.65 1.56 -27.07
N VAL A 647 32.03 0.41 -27.61
CA VAL A 647 33.38 -0.16 -27.44
C VAL A 647 34.36 0.64 -28.30
N ALA A 648 35.53 0.95 -27.76
CA ALA A 648 36.60 1.61 -28.53
C ALA A 648 37.17 0.61 -29.54
N GLU A 649 37.26 1.01 -30.81
CA GLU A 649 38.00 0.24 -31.80
C GLU A 649 39.50 0.32 -31.47
N LYS A 650 40.13 -0.84 -31.27
CA LYS A 650 41.60 -0.90 -31.20
C LYS A 650 42.13 -0.63 -32.59
N SER A 651 42.78 0.51 -32.76
CA SER A 651 43.55 0.86 -33.96
C SER A 651 44.72 -0.07 -34.15
#